data_b39e39183d9111474785d385d8676f7b
#
_entry.id   b39e39183d9111474785d385d8676f7b
#
_cell.length_a   1.000
_cell.length_b   1.000
_cell.length_c   1.000
_cell.angle_alpha   90.00
_cell.angle_beta   90.00
_cell.angle_gamma   90.00
#
_symmetry.space_group_name_H-M   'P 1'
#
loop_
_entity.id
_entity.type
_entity.pdbx_description
1 polymer ?
#
loop_
_entity_poly.entity_id
_entity_poly.type
_entity_poly.pdbx_seq_one_letter_code
_entity_poly.pdbx_strand_id
1 'polypeptide(L)'
;MNRKQNTQFQMIADFDGDASVLVAERESGEYPILCTRNLVIFPTVLAPIIVGRPQSVQLAQKLIENPDKVFCIFCQKDEATENPTSGNLYKTGVFAKLIKTVELPGVESGNITIVVQALGRCRLEQITSTSPYYKGQVTSLPEKWPNLEDVHFQTLLDTLHQETTNFIHACDEMPNEAEYALNNISNPMIAANFICSNMPFSIEDKMEMLEKDNLSDRLYIALKAEHKELQLLSIQSDIKQKTRFDLDEQQREYFLQQQLKNIREELGGDEKNPEKKELAEKAKNKKWNEATAKAFNKELNKLETINPQSPDYAILVNYLQTMVDLPWNEYTQDNLSLKHAKKVLDKAHYGMEKVKERILEYLAVRSLRGDLKSPILCLYGPPGVGKTSLGKSIAEAMGRKYVRMSLGGLHDESEIRGHRRTYIGAMPGQIIKNIQKAGSSNPVFILDEIDKVTQNTINGNPASALLEVLDPEQNNAFHDNYLDTDYDLSKVLFIATANDISSIPRPLLDRMELIEVGGYIIEEKVEIAKRHLVPRELKNTGLDKYEPKIKFTKAAIEDLIDHYTRESGVRQLEKAVNKALRKMAYKLAYTEELEKPTITPAEVEELLGKPIFTRDIYQGNQYAGVVTGLAWTSVGGEILFIETSLSKSKAAKLTLTGNLGDVMKESAVIALEYVKAHADLLGIDYRIFENWNIHIHVPEGATPKDGPSAGITIATSIASALTQRKVRKNTAMTGEITLRGKVLPVGGIKEKILAAKRAGITDIVICQDNKKDIEEIPEIYRKGVEFHYVENVADVWHFALTDEKVENPIDFTIPEDAKKGE
;
A
#
# COMPACT_ATOMS: atom_id res chain seq x y z
N MET A 1 0.60 30.29 4.39
CA MET A 1 1.90 30.48 5.07
C MET A 1 2.86 31.07 4.07
N ASN A 2 3.24 32.35 4.25
CA ASN A 2 4.15 33.07 3.36
C ASN A 2 5.57 32.48 3.51
N ARG A 3 5.98 31.62 2.60
CA ARG A 3 7.40 31.30 2.41
C ARG A 3 8.07 32.44 1.64
N LYS A 4 8.36 33.55 2.30
CA LYS A 4 9.42 34.45 1.85
C LYS A 4 10.73 33.86 2.33
N GLN A 5 11.23 32.83 1.65
CA GLN A 5 12.64 32.49 1.73
C GLN A 5 13.38 33.55 0.89
N ASN A 6 14.11 34.44 1.55
CA ASN A 6 15.17 35.20 0.90
C ASN A 6 16.24 34.20 0.44
N THR A 7 16.08 33.66 -0.74
CA THR A 7 17.11 32.86 -1.38
C THR A 7 18.21 33.80 -1.84
N GLN A 8 19.15 34.09 -0.95
CA GLN A 8 20.39 34.76 -1.35
C GLN A 8 21.14 33.78 -2.23
N PHE A 9 21.22 34.10 -3.52
CA PHE A 9 21.99 33.33 -4.49
C PHE A 9 23.47 33.33 -4.06
N GLN A 10 24.04 32.15 -3.84
CA GLN A 10 25.42 32.00 -3.39
C GLN A 10 26.34 32.04 -4.61
N MET A 11 27.25 32.97 -4.67
CA MET A 11 28.22 33.10 -5.77
C MET A 11 29.29 32.00 -5.70
N ILE A 12 29.75 31.54 -6.86
CA ILE A 12 30.92 30.66 -6.98
C ILE A 12 32.13 31.54 -7.22
N ALA A 13 33.27 31.26 -6.54
CA ALA A 13 34.53 31.79 -6.97
C ALA A 13 35.00 30.99 -8.20
N ASP A 14 35.50 31.71 -9.18
CA ASP A 14 36.34 31.12 -10.23
C ASP A 14 37.61 30.60 -9.54
N PHE A 15 37.64 29.29 -9.27
CA PHE A 15 38.79 28.64 -8.65
C PHE A 15 39.45 27.76 -9.69
N ASP A 16 40.53 28.29 -10.26
CA ASP A 16 41.39 27.60 -11.27
C ASP A 16 42.30 26.50 -10.68
N GLY A 17 42.09 26.14 -9.38
CA GLY A 17 42.92 25.16 -8.67
C GLY A 17 42.23 23.81 -8.41
N ASP A 18 42.98 22.87 -7.85
CA ASP A 18 42.45 21.59 -7.40
C ASP A 18 41.50 21.76 -6.21
N ALA A 19 40.20 21.45 -6.40
CA ALA A 19 39.17 21.58 -5.37
C ALA A 19 39.47 20.74 -4.12
N SER A 20 40.28 19.71 -4.20
CA SER A 20 40.73 18.90 -3.07
C SER A 20 41.51 19.69 -2.04
N VAL A 21 42.20 20.75 -2.47
CA VAL A 21 42.96 21.65 -1.57
C VAL A 21 42.02 22.48 -0.68
N LEU A 22 40.83 22.86 -1.17
CA LEU A 22 39.87 23.63 -0.38
C LEU A 22 39.26 22.78 0.73
N VAL A 23 39.01 21.50 0.48
CA VAL A 23 38.39 20.56 1.43
C VAL A 23 39.40 19.67 2.15
N ALA A 24 40.70 19.98 2.08
CA ALA A 24 41.73 19.24 2.79
C ALA A 24 41.42 19.16 4.30
N GLU A 25 41.73 18.03 4.90
CA GLU A 25 41.52 17.76 6.33
C GLU A 25 42.31 18.75 7.16
N ARG A 26 41.69 19.34 8.18
CA ARG A 26 42.28 20.35 9.06
C ARG A 26 42.48 19.80 10.45
N GLU A 27 43.39 20.42 11.22
CA GLU A 27 43.58 20.02 12.62
C GLU A 27 42.33 20.28 13.45
N SER A 28 41.95 19.27 14.27
CA SER A 28 40.90 19.40 15.26
C SER A 28 41.35 20.31 16.41
N GLY A 29 40.49 21.23 16.83
CA GLY A 29 40.88 22.20 17.86
C GLY A 29 39.79 23.23 18.17
N GLU A 30 40.21 24.30 18.87
CA GLU A 30 39.29 25.38 19.21
C GLU A 30 39.26 26.43 18.07
N TYR A 31 38.06 26.62 17.49
CA TYR A 31 37.83 27.58 16.42
C TYR A 31 36.74 28.61 16.80
N PRO A 32 36.84 29.84 16.25
CA PRO A 32 35.72 30.78 16.29
C PRO A 32 34.52 30.22 15.53
N ILE A 33 33.32 30.49 16.06
CA ILE A 33 32.06 29.95 15.48
C ILE A 33 31.15 31.12 15.08
N LEU A 34 30.67 31.06 13.83
CA LEU A 34 29.60 31.90 13.31
C LEU A 34 28.31 31.09 13.24
N CYS A 35 27.26 31.51 13.94
CA CYS A 35 25.95 30.87 13.92
C CYS A 35 25.06 31.53 12.86
N THR A 36 24.58 30.76 11.89
CA THR A 36 23.66 31.22 10.84
C THR A 36 22.20 30.85 11.13
N ARG A 37 21.27 31.67 10.66
CA ARG A 37 19.84 31.39 10.65
C ARG A 37 19.43 31.03 9.24
N ASN A 38 18.77 29.91 9.04
CA ASN A 38 18.23 29.46 7.73
C ASN A 38 19.26 29.41 6.58
N LEU A 39 20.54 29.37 6.87
CA LEU A 39 21.58 29.30 5.87
C LEU A 39 22.51 28.13 6.17
N VAL A 40 22.47 27.12 5.31
CA VAL A 40 23.37 25.98 5.29
C VAL A 40 24.35 26.16 4.12
N ILE A 41 25.64 26.15 4.41
CA ILE A 41 26.69 26.35 3.42
C ILE A 41 27.41 25.03 3.19
N PHE A 42 27.67 24.71 1.93
CA PHE A 42 28.43 23.50 1.54
C PHE A 42 29.88 23.83 1.25
N PRO A 43 30.80 22.86 1.38
CA PRO A 43 32.20 23.05 1.03
C PRO A 43 32.38 23.57 -0.40
N THR A 44 33.42 24.32 -0.63
CA THR A 44 33.80 24.95 -1.91
C THR A 44 32.95 26.14 -2.36
N VAL A 45 31.84 26.43 -1.69
CA VAL A 45 30.89 27.50 -2.09
C VAL A 45 31.30 28.84 -1.45
N LEU A 46 31.16 29.93 -2.21
CA LEU A 46 31.23 31.30 -1.71
C LEU A 46 29.85 31.79 -1.33
N ALA A 47 29.73 32.24 -0.10
CA ALA A 47 28.44 32.72 0.43
C ALA A 47 28.57 34.14 1.03
N PRO A 48 27.71 35.10 0.64
CA PRO A 48 27.55 36.35 1.36
C PRO A 48 26.70 36.11 2.63
N ILE A 49 27.19 36.54 3.78
CA ILE A 49 26.47 36.39 5.05
C ILE A 49 26.26 37.80 5.67
N ILE A 50 25.04 38.11 5.97
CA ILE A 50 24.71 39.34 6.70
C ILE A 50 24.85 39.04 8.20
N VAL A 51 25.72 39.77 8.86
CA VAL A 51 26.05 39.60 10.27
C VAL A 51 25.52 40.80 11.04
N GLY A 52 24.54 40.56 11.92
CA GLY A 52 23.89 41.62 12.70
C GLY A 52 23.91 41.41 14.23
N ARG A 53 24.20 40.15 14.70
CA ARG A 53 24.30 39.91 16.16
C ARG A 53 25.58 40.48 16.74
N PRO A 54 25.56 41.10 17.97
CA PRO A 54 26.74 41.69 18.56
C PRO A 54 27.97 40.76 18.59
N GLN A 55 27.82 39.51 19.01
CA GLN A 55 28.93 38.52 19.03
C GLN A 55 29.44 38.19 17.64
N SER A 56 28.52 38.07 16.67
CA SER A 56 28.88 37.76 15.27
C SER A 56 29.56 38.95 14.59
N VAL A 57 29.12 40.18 14.91
CA VAL A 57 29.78 41.43 14.41
C VAL A 57 31.18 41.53 14.97
N GLN A 58 31.39 41.25 16.27
CA GLN A 58 32.73 41.24 16.88
C GLN A 58 33.63 40.16 16.25
N LEU A 59 33.08 39.01 15.94
CA LEU A 59 33.82 37.97 15.16
C LEU A 59 34.22 38.51 13.78
N ALA A 60 33.25 39.11 13.05
CA ALA A 60 33.50 39.64 11.72
C ALA A 60 34.62 40.70 11.71
N GLN A 61 34.57 41.63 12.69
CA GLN A 61 35.63 42.65 12.86
C GLN A 61 37.01 42.02 13.10
N LYS A 62 37.07 40.96 13.94
CA LYS A 62 38.31 40.23 14.21
C LYS A 62 38.84 39.47 13.01
N LEU A 63 37.93 38.98 12.15
CA LEU A 63 38.27 38.29 10.88
C LEU A 63 38.75 39.31 9.80
N ILE A 64 38.24 40.55 9.84
CA ILE A 64 38.70 41.62 8.96
C ILE A 64 40.14 42.01 9.31
N GLU A 65 40.52 42.04 10.60
CA GLU A 65 41.89 42.27 11.03
C GLU A 65 42.85 41.16 10.63
N ASN A 66 42.34 39.90 10.51
CA ASN A 66 43.11 38.72 10.20
C ASN A 66 42.36 37.85 9.20
N PRO A 67 42.33 38.18 7.89
CA PRO A 67 41.53 37.47 6.85
C PRO A 67 41.91 36.01 6.66
N ASP A 68 43.16 35.64 6.94
CA ASP A 68 43.63 34.26 6.80
C ASP A 68 43.19 33.32 7.93
N LYS A 69 42.56 33.86 8.97
CA LYS A 69 42.10 33.06 10.09
C LYS A 69 40.85 32.22 9.71
N VAL A 70 40.98 30.91 9.88
CA VAL A 70 39.88 29.98 9.66
C VAL A 70 38.91 30.02 10.88
N PHE A 71 37.64 29.97 10.58
CA PHE A 71 36.55 29.89 11.55
C PHE A 71 35.52 28.85 11.08
N CYS A 72 34.54 28.53 11.91
CA CYS A 72 33.53 27.54 11.58
C CYS A 72 32.14 28.17 11.48
N ILE A 73 31.31 27.64 10.61
CA ILE A 73 29.92 28.08 10.42
C ILE A 73 28.99 26.93 10.75
N PHE A 74 28.03 27.18 11.64
CA PHE A 74 26.99 26.21 12.04
C PHE A 74 25.60 26.82 11.93
N CYS A 75 24.65 26.06 11.34
CA CYS A 75 23.27 26.46 11.24
C CYS A 75 22.50 26.20 12.53
N GLN A 76 21.58 27.09 12.89
CA GLN A 76 20.67 26.94 14.02
C GLN A 76 19.49 26.03 13.62
N LYS A 77 18.97 25.28 14.62
CA LYS A 77 17.77 24.44 14.45
C LYS A 77 16.49 25.27 14.49
N ASP A 78 16.49 26.37 15.21
CA ASP A 78 15.36 27.27 15.36
C ASP A 78 15.80 28.72 15.11
N GLU A 79 15.14 29.38 14.17
CA GLU A 79 15.40 30.78 13.80
C GLU A 79 15.20 31.78 14.95
N ALA A 80 14.23 31.50 15.82
CA ALA A 80 13.83 32.43 16.88
C ALA A 80 14.85 32.52 18.02
N THR A 81 15.80 31.57 18.10
CA THR A 81 16.81 31.58 19.18
C THR A 81 17.84 32.68 18.98
N GLU A 82 17.88 33.67 19.87
CA GLU A 82 18.85 34.77 19.80
C GLU A 82 20.27 34.35 20.25
N ASN A 83 20.37 33.60 21.34
CA ASN A 83 21.64 33.12 21.92
C ASN A 83 21.69 31.59 21.87
N PRO A 84 22.16 31.00 20.76
CA PRO A 84 22.17 29.56 20.62
C PRO A 84 23.18 28.88 21.54
N THR A 85 22.74 27.79 22.16
CA THR A 85 23.60 26.86 22.90
C THR A 85 24.01 25.70 21.96
N SER A 86 24.93 24.84 22.39
CA SER A 86 25.34 23.67 21.61
C SER A 86 24.17 22.74 21.21
N GLY A 87 23.08 22.71 21.99
CA GLY A 87 21.87 21.96 21.68
C GLY A 87 20.98 22.58 20.59
N ASN A 88 21.06 23.89 20.41
CA ASN A 88 20.31 24.66 19.42
C ASN A 88 21.00 24.73 18.04
N LEU A 89 22.24 24.23 17.93
CA LEU A 89 22.98 24.18 16.67
C LEU A 89 22.93 22.76 16.10
N TYR A 90 22.96 22.66 14.79
CA TYR A 90 23.28 21.40 14.13
C TYR A 90 24.75 21.05 14.42
N LYS A 91 25.05 19.78 14.59
CA LYS A 91 26.40 19.31 14.96
C LYS A 91 27.39 19.39 13.81
N THR A 92 26.92 19.29 12.57
CA THR A 92 27.76 19.37 11.37
C THR A 92 27.71 20.79 10.81
N GLY A 93 28.87 21.31 10.46
CA GLY A 93 29.06 22.60 9.83
C GLY A 93 30.24 22.59 8.89
N VAL A 94 30.72 23.76 8.50
CA VAL A 94 31.86 23.91 7.59
C VAL A 94 32.92 24.84 8.17
N PHE A 95 34.17 24.55 7.88
CA PHE A 95 35.25 25.53 8.01
C PHE A 95 35.07 26.63 6.98
N ALA A 96 35.43 27.86 7.30
CA ALA A 96 35.29 29.00 6.42
C ALA A 96 36.48 29.97 6.57
N LYS A 97 36.73 30.69 5.49
CA LYS A 97 37.71 31.79 5.44
C LYS A 97 37.05 33.05 4.91
N LEU A 98 37.37 34.20 5.46
CA LEU A 98 36.90 35.48 4.97
C LEU A 98 37.60 35.86 3.66
N ILE A 99 36.84 36.20 2.61
CA ILE A 99 37.37 36.64 1.33
C ILE A 99 37.34 38.17 1.23
N LYS A 100 36.17 38.75 1.49
CA LYS A 100 35.98 40.21 1.46
C LYS A 100 34.78 40.64 2.26
N THR A 101 34.70 41.93 2.57
CA THR A 101 33.50 42.57 3.10
C THR A 101 32.83 43.40 2.02
N VAL A 102 31.51 43.44 2.05
CA VAL A 102 30.69 44.21 1.10
C VAL A 102 29.75 45.10 1.85
N GLU A 103 29.74 46.40 1.52
CA GLU A 103 28.72 47.32 2.00
C GLU A 103 27.54 47.30 1.04
N LEU A 104 26.42 46.79 1.46
CA LEU A 104 25.20 46.75 0.64
C LEU A 104 24.37 48.00 0.95
N PRO A 105 23.96 48.82 -0.04
CA PRO A 105 23.06 49.95 0.17
C PRO A 105 21.71 49.45 0.69
N GLY A 106 21.23 49.95 1.83
CA GLY A 106 19.92 49.62 2.41
C GLY A 106 19.95 48.67 3.60
N VAL A 107 21.12 48.19 4.06
CA VAL A 107 21.26 47.43 5.29
C VAL A 107 21.24 48.38 6.48
N GLU A 108 20.48 48.05 7.56
CA GLU A 108 20.38 48.86 8.78
C GLU A 108 21.78 49.15 9.34
N SER A 109 21.94 50.35 9.86
CA SER A 109 23.22 50.80 10.44
C SER A 109 23.67 49.89 11.59
N GLY A 110 24.77 49.14 11.37
CA GLY A 110 25.34 48.20 12.34
C GLY A 110 25.52 46.75 11.82
N ASN A 111 24.92 46.36 10.71
CA ASN A 111 25.12 45.06 10.09
C ASN A 111 26.34 45.07 9.12
N ILE A 112 27.10 43.98 9.12
CA ILE A 112 28.24 43.78 8.24
C ILE A 112 27.93 42.67 7.30
N THR A 113 28.11 42.85 5.99
CA THR A 113 28.06 41.74 5.01
C THR A 113 29.46 41.22 4.74
N ILE A 114 29.69 39.95 5.04
CA ILE A 114 30.94 39.26 4.80
C ILE A 114 30.72 38.22 3.70
N VAL A 115 31.69 38.11 2.80
CA VAL A 115 31.73 37.03 1.80
C VAL A 115 32.76 36.02 2.29
N VAL A 116 32.32 34.81 2.49
CA VAL A 116 33.14 33.71 3.01
C VAL A 116 33.29 32.61 2.00
N GLN A 117 34.47 32.00 1.95
CA GLN A 117 34.74 30.75 1.24
C GLN A 117 34.57 29.59 2.21
N ALA A 118 33.64 28.72 1.92
CA ALA A 118 33.49 27.48 2.68
C ALA A 118 34.60 26.49 2.28
N LEU A 119 35.12 25.82 3.28
CA LEU A 119 36.21 24.86 3.16
C LEU A 119 35.67 23.45 3.48
N GLY A 120 36.47 22.61 4.14
CA GLY A 120 36.03 21.27 4.53
C GLY A 120 34.91 21.26 5.58
N ARG A 121 34.31 20.11 5.79
CA ARG A 121 33.28 19.91 6.83
C ARG A 121 33.88 19.76 8.21
N CYS A 122 33.08 20.09 9.22
CA CYS A 122 33.47 19.96 10.62
C CYS A 122 32.31 19.55 11.50
N ARG A 123 32.64 18.99 12.68
CA ARG A 123 31.69 18.64 13.73
C ARG A 123 31.94 19.42 14.98
N LEU A 124 30.89 20.02 15.52
CA LEU A 124 30.92 20.70 16.81
C LEU A 124 30.81 19.70 17.94
N GLU A 125 31.82 19.64 18.81
CA GLU A 125 31.82 18.80 20.00
C GLU A 125 31.18 19.56 21.18
N GLN A 126 31.71 20.77 21.48
CA GLN A 126 31.17 21.64 22.51
C GLN A 126 31.50 23.11 22.26
N ILE A 127 30.66 24.02 22.76
CA ILE A 127 30.97 25.43 22.80
C ILE A 127 31.84 25.71 24.04
N THR A 128 33.01 26.33 23.85
CA THR A 128 33.97 26.64 24.94
C THR A 128 33.80 28.04 25.47
N SER A 129 33.38 29.00 24.65
CA SER A 129 33.15 30.39 25.02
C SER A 129 32.04 31.04 24.19
N THR A 130 31.29 31.96 24.80
CA THR A 130 30.24 32.73 24.12
C THR A 130 30.55 34.23 24.07
N SER A 131 31.62 34.69 24.74
CA SER A 131 32.04 36.09 24.79
C SER A 131 33.59 36.19 24.58
N PRO A 132 34.09 37.14 23.77
CA PRO A 132 33.37 38.20 23.07
C PRO A 132 32.59 37.69 21.81
N TYR A 133 32.92 36.50 21.30
CA TYR A 133 32.25 35.75 20.24
C TYR A 133 32.30 34.26 20.53
N TYR A 134 31.48 33.51 19.84
CA TYR A 134 31.40 32.08 20.04
C TYR A 134 32.72 31.38 19.63
N LYS A 135 33.16 30.46 20.46
CA LYS A 135 34.26 29.55 20.21
C LYS A 135 33.85 28.14 20.61
N GLY A 136 34.37 27.14 19.95
CA GLY A 136 34.08 25.76 20.30
C GLY A 136 35.13 24.79 19.82
N GLN A 137 35.16 23.65 20.50
CA GLN A 137 35.96 22.49 20.08
C GLN A 137 35.31 21.84 18.87
N VAL A 138 36.08 21.73 17.80
CA VAL A 138 35.62 21.27 16.50
C VAL A 138 36.53 20.17 15.98
N THR A 139 35.94 19.12 15.44
CA THR A 139 36.65 18.00 14.81
C THR A 139 36.47 18.08 13.29
N SER A 140 37.51 17.88 12.52
CA SER A 140 37.44 17.80 11.06
C SER A 140 36.71 16.53 10.61
N LEU A 141 35.88 16.65 9.61
CA LEU A 141 35.16 15.53 8.98
C LEU A 141 35.77 15.33 7.58
N PRO A 142 36.31 14.14 7.27
CA PRO A 142 36.86 13.85 5.95
C PRO A 142 35.76 13.80 4.91
N GLU A 143 36.07 14.23 3.69
CA GLU A 143 35.24 14.02 2.50
C GLU A 143 35.72 12.75 1.79
N LYS A 144 34.79 11.82 1.56
CA LYS A 144 35.04 10.62 0.75
C LYS A 144 34.69 10.91 -0.70
N TRP A 145 35.71 10.96 -1.53
CA TRP A 145 35.58 11.21 -2.96
C TRP A 145 35.20 9.93 -3.69
N PRO A 146 34.15 9.94 -4.52
CA PRO A 146 33.88 8.85 -5.43
C PRO A 146 34.96 8.83 -6.51
N ASN A 147 35.16 7.69 -7.14
CA ASN A 147 35.95 7.64 -8.37
C ASN A 147 35.22 8.44 -9.45
N LEU A 148 35.86 9.48 -9.99
CA LEU A 148 35.23 10.34 -11.01
C LEU A 148 34.94 9.61 -12.33
N GLU A 149 35.57 8.44 -12.56
CA GLU A 149 35.32 7.56 -13.72
C GLU A 149 34.16 6.56 -13.45
N ASP A 150 33.57 6.56 -12.23
CA ASP A 150 32.46 5.69 -11.90
C ASP A 150 31.21 6.12 -12.67
N VAL A 151 30.72 5.25 -13.55
CA VAL A 151 29.52 5.46 -14.37
C VAL A 151 28.30 5.78 -13.52
N HIS A 152 28.19 5.16 -12.34
CA HIS A 152 27.06 5.42 -11.44
C HIS A 152 27.09 6.84 -10.88
N PHE A 153 28.25 7.32 -10.46
CA PHE A 153 28.42 8.68 -9.97
C PHE A 153 28.19 9.72 -11.08
N GLN A 154 28.74 9.50 -12.27
CA GLN A 154 28.50 10.39 -13.41
C GLN A 154 27.03 10.46 -13.78
N THR A 155 26.34 9.31 -13.86
CA THR A 155 24.90 9.27 -14.15
C THR A 155 24.06 10.01 -13.10
N LEU A 156 24.42 9.89 -11.81
CA LEU A 156 23.74 10.63 -10.74
C LEU A 156 23.92 12.13 -10.88
N LEU A 157 25.15 12.58 -11.18
CA LEU A 157 25.48 13.99 -11.35
C LEU A 157 24.78 14.59 -12.58
N ASP A 158 24.83 13.89 -13.72
CA ASP A 158 24.17 14.32 -14.96
C ASP A 158 22.64 14.41 -14.76
N THR A 159 22.05 13.42 -14.07
CA THR A 159 20.62 13.44 -13.77
C THR A 159 20.27 14.62 -12.88
N LEU A 160 21.05 14.86 -11.82
CA LEU A 160 20.83 15.98 -10.91
C LEU A 160 20.98 17.32 -11.64
N HIS A 161 21.99 17.45 -12.51
CA HIS A 161 22.20 18.65 -13.32
C HIS A 161 21.02 18.90 -14.25
N GLN A 162 20.51 17.87 -14.92
CA GLN A 162 19.36 17.98 -15.82
C GLN A 162 18.07 18.36 -15.05
N GLU A 163 17.82 17.72 -13.91
CA GLU A 163 16.66 18.05 -13.08
C GLU A 163 16.75 19.47 -12.50
N THR A 164 17.97 19.91 -12.09
CA THR A 164 18.20 21.30 -11.64
C THR A 164 17.92 22.31 -12.75
N THR A 165 18.34 22.02 -13.98
CA THR A 165 18.03 22.86 -15.13
C THR A 165 16.52 22.93 -15.37
N ASN A 166 15.82 21.80 -15.32
CA ASN A 166 14.37 21.74 -15.43
C ASN A 166 13.67 22.56 -14.33
N PHE A 167 14.18 22.48 -13.10
CA PHE A 167 13.65 23.25 -11.98
C PHE A 167 13.85 24.75 -12.17
N ILE A 168 15.03 25.21 -12.61
CA ILE A 168 15.29 26.63 -12.87
C ILE A 168 14.32 27.16 -13.94
N HIS A 169 14.07 26.41 -15.01
CA HIS A 169 13.10 26.82 -16.05
C HIS A 169 11.64 26.81 -15.57
N ALA A 170 11.30 25.94 -14.62
CA ALA A 170 9.93 25.83 -14.08
C ALA A 170 9.64 26.86 -12.97
N CYS A 171 10.66 27.47 -12.36
CA CYS A 171 10.55 28.35 -11.21
C CYS A 171 10.74 29.82 -11.59
N ASP A 172 9.65 30.60 -11.66
CA ASP A 172 9.67 32.04 -11.98
C ASP A 172 10.52 32.88 -11.00
N GLU A 173 10.86 32.36 -9.83
CA GLU A 173 11.61 33.06 -8.77
C GLU A 173 13.13 32.84 -8.88
N MET A 174 13.57 31.88 -9.71
CA MET A 174 15.00 31.63 -9.91
C MET A 174 15.56 32.50 -11.05
N PRO A 175 16.71 33.16 -10.81
CA PRO A 175 17.32 33.96 -11.85
C PRO A 175 17.93 33.09 -12.97
N ASN A 176 17.79 33.51 -14.23
CA ASN A 176 18.36 32.78 -15.38
C ASN A 176 19.89 32.65 -15.32
N GLU A 177 20.55 33.51 -14.57
CA GLU A 177 21.97 33.47 -14.30
C GLU A 177 22.41 32.22 -13.54
N ALA A 178 21.48 31.57 -12.82
CA ALA A 178 21.73 30.31 -12.09
C ALA A 178 22.06 29.16 -13.04
N GLU A 179 21.33 29.03 -14.13
CA GLU A 179 21.61 28.04 -15.17
C GLU A 179 22.97 28.30 -15.85
N TYR A 180 23.26 29.57 -16.16
CA TYR A 180 24.55 29.94 -16.75
C TYR A 180 25.72 29.62 -15.80
N ALA A 181 25.54 29.90 -14.51
CA ALA A 181 26.56 29.58 -13.50
C ALA A 181 26.77 28.05 -13.39
N LEU A 182 25.68 27.28 -13.37
CA LEU A 182 25.76 25.82 -13.28
C LEU A 182 26.46 25.19 -14.48
N ASN A 183 26.14 25.64 -15.70
CA ASN A 183 26.72 25.13 -16.94
C ASN A 183 28.22 25.47 -17.12
N ASN A 184 28.74 26.49 -16.43
CA ASN A 184 30.12 26.88 -16.48
C ASN A 184 31.02 26.23 -15.41
N ILE A 185 30.46 25.40 -14.51
CA ILE A 185 31.23 24.68 -13.48
C ILE A 185 31.76 23.38 -14.06
N SER A 186 33.08 23.34 -14.35
CA SER A 186 33.73 22.16 -14.90
C SER A 186 34.05 21.07 -13.87
N ASN A 187 34.16 21.42 -12.58
CA ASN A 187 34.49 20.49 -11.51
C ASN A 187 33.23 19.84 -10.93
N PRO A 188 33.06 18.49 -11.02
CA PRO A 188 31.88 17.78 -10.57
C PRO A 188 31.51 18.01 -9.09
N MET A 189 32.51 18.16 -8.24
CA MET A 189 32.26 18.38 -6.80
C MET A 189 31.75 19.80 -6.51
N ILE A 190 32.32 20.78 -7.20
CA ILE A 190 31.87 22.17 -7.05
C ILE A 190 30.44 22.29 -7.57
N ALA A 191 30.12 21.64 -8.70
CA ALA A 191 28.76 21.59 -9.24
C ALA A 191 27.76 20.95 -8.24
N ALA A 192 28.11 19.81 -7.66
CA ALA A 192 27.29 19.14 -6.66
C ALA A 192 27.02 20.02 -5.43
N ASN A 193 28.03 20.60 -4.85
CA ASN A 193 27.88 21.47 -3.67
C ASN A 193 27.17 22.79 -4.01
N PHE A 194 27.33 23.30 -5.22
CA PHE A 194 26.60 24.45 -5.73
C PHE A 194 25.08 24.18 -5.79
N ILE A 195 24.67 23.04 -6.37
CA ILE A 195 23.26 22.63 -6.43
C ILE A 195 22.72 22.49 -5.00
N CYS A 196 23.37 21.73 -4.12
CA CYS A 196 22.95 21.56 -2.72
C CYS A 196 22.77 22.89 -1.96
N SER A 197 23.61 23.88 -2.26
CA SER A 197 23.55 25.19 -1.61
C SER A 197 22.41 26.06 -2.13
N ASN A 198 22.25 26.19 -3.45
CA ASN A 198 21.41 27.19 -4.10
C ASN A 198 19.97 26.72 -4.35
N MET A 199 19.72 25.43 -4.39
CA MET A 199 18.37 24.92 -4.55
C MET A 199 17.52 25.17 -3.30
N PRO A 200 16.20 25.42 -3.44
CA PRO A 200 15.29 25.78 -2.33
C PRO A 200 14.89 24.58 -1.46
N PHE A 201 15.86 23.70 -1.17
CA PHE A 201 15.66 22.57 -0.27
C PHE A 201 15.40 23.02 1.18
N SER A 202 14.68 22.20 1.94
CA SER A 202 14.48 22.45 3.37
C SER A 202 15.82 22.44 4.12
N ILE A 203 15.87 23.11 5.25
CA ILE A 203 17.10 23.11 6.09
C ILE A 203 17.45 21.71 6.54
N GLU A 204 16.44 20.92 6.86
CA GLU A 204 16.57 19.53 7.26
C GLU A 204 17.22 18.70 6.13
N ASP A 205 16.72 18.83 4.90
CA ASP A 205 17.27 18.14 3.73
C ASP A 205 18.72 18.58 3.46
N LYS A 206 19.01 19.89 3.52
CA LYS A 206 20.37 20.43 3.37
C LYS A 206 21.32 19.93 4.45
N MET A 207 20.86 19.83 5.69
CA MET A 207 21.68 19.29 6.78
C MET A 207 21.92 17.80 6.64
N GLU A 208 20.89 17.02 6.21
CA GLU A 208 21.07 15.60 5.92
C GLU A 208 22.12 15.38 4.81
N MET A 209 22.09 16.21 3.75
CA MET A 209 23.11 16.20 2.69
C MET A 209 24.52 16.53 3.24
N LEU A 210 24.63 17.57 4.09
CA LEU A 210 25.91 18.01 4.65
C LEU A 210 26.51 16.96 5.61
N GLU A 211 25.68 16.15 6.27
CA GLU A 211 26.14 15.08 7.19
C GLU A 211 26.73 13.87 6.46
N LYS A 212 26.44 13.67 5.16
CA LYS A 212 26.97 12.51 4.40
C LYS A 212 28.43 12.68 4.07
N ASP A 213 29.23 11.68 4.41
CA ASP A 213 30.67 11.64 4.11
C ASP A 213 30.96 11.35 2.64
N ASN A 214 30.08 10.59 1.98
CA ASN A 214 30.21 10.21 0.59
C ASN A 214 29.42 11.18 -0.30
N LEU A 215 30.05 11.71 -1.33
CA LEU A 215 29.43 12.64 -2.26
C LEU A 215 28.28 11.99 -3.05
N SER A 216 28.39 10.71 -3.44
CA SER A 216 27.30 10.00 -4.13
C SER A 216 26.02 9.91 -3.29
N ASP A 217 26.13 9.65 -1.97
CA ASP A 217 25.00 9.62 -1.08
C ASP A 217 24.34 11.00 -0.94
N ARG A 218 25.18 12.05 -0.94
CA ARG A 218 24.72 13.46 -0.92
C ARG A 218 23.92 13.80 -2.17
N LEU A 219 24.41 13.41 -3.36
CA LEU A 219 23.71 13.63 -4.64
C LEU A 219 22.38 12.88 -4.69
N TYR A 220 22.32 11.66 -4.15
CA TYR A 220 21.08 10.89 -4.10
C TYR A 220 20.00 11.58 -3.26
N ILE A 221 20.38 12.15 -2.10
CA ILE A 221 19.46 12.91 -1.26
C ILE A 221 19.02 14.20 -1.97
N ALA A 222 19.98 14.90 -2.64
CA ALA A 222 19.69 16.10 -3.41
C ALA A 222 18.67 15.82 -4.53
N LEU A 223 18.87 14.76 -5.31
CA LEU A 223 17.97 14.34 -6.38
C LEU A 223 16.56 14.03 -5.86
N LYS A 224 16.48 13.34 -4.72
CA LYS A 224 15.19 13.05 -4.05
C LYS A 224 14.47 14.32 -3.60
N ALA A 225 15.20 15.26 -3.01
CA ALA A 225 14.66 16.55 -2.56
C ALA A 225 14.19 17.39 -3.74
N GLU A 226 14.96 17.41 -4.84
CA GLU A 226 14.65 18.15 -6.06
C GLU A 226 13.41 17.62 -6.77
N HIS A 227 13.29 16.30 -6.89
CA HIS A 227 12.10 15.68 -7.47
C HIS A 227 10.82 16.03 -6.68
N LYS A 228 10.92 16.12 -5.36
CA LYS A 228 9.82 16.57 -4.49
C LYS A 228 9.44 18.04 -4.76
N GLU A 229 10.44 18.92 -4.90
CA GLU A 229 10.21 20.34 -5.18
C GLU A 229 9.63 20.55 -6.59
N LEU A 230 10.09 19.79 -7.60
CA LEU A 230 9.51 19.81 -8.95
C LEU A 230 8.03 19.38 -8.96
N GLN A 231 7.67 18.33 -8.22
CA GLN A 231 6.27 17.94 -8.08
C GLN A 231 5.42 19.05 -7.43
N LEU A 232 5.94 19.72 -6.41
CA LEU A 232 5.24 20.85 -5.79
C LEU A 232 5.04 22.02 -6.74
N LEU A 233 6.05 22.35 -7.57
CA LEU A 233 5.93 23.38 -8.60
C LEU A 233 4.90 23.03 -9.68
N SER A 234 4.85 21.77 -10.14
CA SER A 234 3.85 21.34 -11.12
C SER A 234 2.44 21.49 -10.59
N ILE A 235 2.20 21.08 -9.33
CA ILE A 235 0.90 21.25 -8.67
C ILE A 235 0.53 22.74 -8.51
N GLN A 236 1.50 23.59 -8.16
CA GLN A 236 1.27 25.03 -8.04
C GLN A 236 0.95 25.69 -9.39
N SER A 237 1.63 25.24 -10.48
CA SER A 237 1.35 25.68 -11.84
C SER A 237 -0.05 25.31 -12.29
N ASP A 238 -0.47 24.06 -12.03
CA ASP A 238 -1.81 23.58 -12.37
C ASP A 238 -2.91 24.35 -11.60
N ILE A 239 -2.65 24.66 -10.32
CA ILE A 239 -3.55 25.48 -9.50
C ILE A 239 -3.61 26.92 -10.04
N LYS A 240 -2.48 27.54 -10.40
CA LYS A 240 -2.43 28.88 -10.99
C LYS A 240 -3.15 28.94 -12.33
N GLN A 241 -3.00 27.93 -13.19
CA GLN A 241 -3.70 27.85 -14.48
C GLN A 241 -5.21 27.69 -14.27
N LYS A 242 -5.65 26.77 -13.38
CA LYS A 242 -7.08 26.64 -13.06
C LYS A 242 -7.66 27.94 -12.48
N THR A 243 -6.95 28.56 -11.55
CA THR A 243 -7.41 29.80 -10.93
C THR A 243 -7.48 30.98 -11.93
N ARG A 244 -6.58 31.04 -12.94
CA ARG A 244 -6.66 32.02 -14.02
C ARG A 244 -7.86 31.77 -14.95
N PHE A 245 -8.08 30.49 -15.31
CA PHE A 245 -9.20 30.09 -16.14
C PHE A 245 -10.53 30.39 -15.45
N ASP A 246 -10.64 30.06 -14.17
CA ASP A 246 -11.82 30.33 -13.34
C ASP A 246 -12.07 31.84 -13.13
N LEU A 247 -11.01 32.66 -13.04
CA LEU A 247 -11.11 34.13 -12.92
C LEU A 247 -11.57 34.79 -14.23
N ASP A 248 -11.06 34.31 -15.38
CA ASP A 248 -11.48 34.85 -16.69
C ASP A 248 -12.92 34.43 -17.00
N GLU A 249 -13.34 33.23 -16.63
CA GLU A 249 -14.72 32.77 -16.76
C GLU A 249 -15.67 33.55 -15.84
N GLN A 250 -15.26 33.75 -14.58
CA GLN A 250 -16.01 34.55 -13.62
C GLN A 250 -16.15 36.03 -14.05
N GLN A 251 -15.10 36.65 -14.61
CA GLN A 251 -15.19 38.04 -15.11
C GLN A 251 -16.12 38.11 -16.29
N ARG A 252 -16.11 37.14 -17.20
CA ARG A 252 -17.00 37.06 -18.35
C ARG A 252 -18.44 36.81 -17.91
N GLU A 253 -18.64 35.93 -16.97
CA GLU A 253 -19.95 35.64 -16.37
C GLU A 253 -20.50 36.84 -15.59
N TYR A 254 -19.64 37.52 -14.84
CA TYR A 254 -19.96 38.78 -14.15
C TYR A 254 -20.44 39.88 -15.12
N PHE A 255 -19.73 40.06 -16.25
CA PHE A 255 -20.10 41.07 -17.25
C PHE A 255 -21.44 40.72 -17.91
N LEU A 256 -21.67 39.48 -18.22
CA LEU A 256 -22.95 38.98 -18.77
C LEU A 256 -24.08 39.07 -17.75
N GLN A 257 -23.84 38.79 -16.48
CA GLN A 257 -24.83 38.95 -15.42
C GLN A 257 -25.15 40.41 -15.14
N GLN A 258 -24.18 41.31 -15.27
CA GLN A 258 -24.41 42.75 -15.14
C GLN A 258 -25.25 43.30 -16.28
N GLN A 259 -25.01 42.81 -17.49
CA GLN A 259 -25.89 43.17 -18.66
C GLN A 259 -27.30 42.60 -18.48
N LEU A 260 -27.44 41.36 -18.04
CA LEU A 260 -28.73 40.74 -17.71
C LEU A 260 -29.45 41.47 -16.56
N LYS A 261 -28.72 41.96 -15.56
CA LYS A 261 -29.28 42.75 -14.46
C LYS A 261 -29.84 44.09 -14.98
N ASN A 262 -29.07 44.83 -15.81
CA ASN A 262 -29.51 46.10 -16.40
C ASN A 262 -30.72 45.91 -17.31
N ILE A 263 -30.76 44.84 -18.13
CA ILE A 263 -31.90 44.48 -18.98
C ILE A 263 -33.13 44.08 -18.14
N ARG A 264 -32.94 43.41 -17.00
CA ARG A 264 -34.04 43.04 -16.09
C ARG A 264 -34.59 44.20 -15.30
N GLU A 265 -33.75 45.17 -14.92
CA GLU A 265 -34.16 46.44 -14.29
C GLU A 265 -34.97 47.34 -15.27
N GLU A 266 -34.61 47.30 -16.55
CA GLU A 266 -35.34 48.03 -17.61
C GLU A 266 -36.68 47.35 -17.98
N LEU A 267 -36.82 46.03 -17.81
CA LEU A 267 -38.04 45.29 -18.12
C LEU A 267 -39.07 45.19 -16.96
N GLY A 268 -38.82 45.85 -15.83
CA GLY A 268 -39.83 46.08 -14.76
C GLY A 268 -40.34 44.80 -14.05
N GLY A 269 -39.54 43.75 -13.96
CA GLY A 269 -39.90 42.49 -13.33
C GLY A 269 -39.54 42.40 -11.84
N ASP A 270 -40.55 42.42 -11.02
CA ASP A 270 -40.50 42.26 -9.55
C ASP A 270 -40.32 40.75 -9.18
N GLU A 271 -39.21 40.10 -9.63
CA GLU A 271 -38.85 38.73 -9.24
C GLU A 271 -37.54 38.71 -8.45
N LYS A 272 -37.69 39.09 -7.16
CA LYS A 272 -36.60 38.87 -6.19
C LYS A 272 -36.29 37.41 -6.02
N ASN A 273 -35.12 36.93 -6.48
CA ASN A 273 -34.52 35.63 -6.28
C ASN A 273 -35.26 34.40 -6.88
N PRO A 274 -35.08 34.11 -8.19
CA PRO A 274 -35.68 32.91 -8.82
C PRO A 274 -35.16 31.62 -8.17
N GLU A 275 -33.90 31.55 -7.73
CA GLU A 275 -33.30 30.40 -7.03
C GLU A 275 -33.98 30.10 -5.70
N LYS A 276 -34.36 31.14 -4.94
CA LYS A 276 -35.13 30.97 -3.69
C LYS A 276 -36.50 30.36 -3.96
N LYS A 277 -37.20 30.81 -5.01
CA LYS A 277 -38.51 30.25 -5.37
C LYS A 277 -38.39 28.78 -5.78
N GLU A 278 -37.41 28.45 -6.62
CA GLU A 278 -37.16 27.09 -7.05
C GLU A 278 -36.84 26.16 -5.86
N LEU A 279 -35.95 26.61 -4.96
CA LEU A 279 -35.58 25.84 -3.75
C LEU A 279 -36.79 25.68 -2.82
N ALA A 280 -37.61 26.73 -2.64
CA ALA A 280 -38.81 26.66 -1.81
C ALA A 280 -39.88 25.72 -2.42
N GLU A 281 -40.02 25.68 -3.74
CA GLU A 281 -40.94 24.76 -4.42
C GLU A 281 -40.49 23.31 -4.27
N LYS A 282 -39.21 23.03 -4.52
CA LYS A 282 -38.64 21.69 -4.30
C LYS A 282 -38.78 21.25 -2.84
N ALA A 283 -38.60 22.17 -1.89
CA ALA A 283 -38.70 21.92 -0.47
C ALA A 283 -40.10 21.51 -0.01
N LYS A 284 -41.16 22.04 -0.63
CA LYS A 284 -42.56 21.68 -0.28
C LYS A 284 -42.89 20.20 -0.45
N ASN A 285 -42.17 19.53 -1.33
CA ASN A 285 -42.37 18.09 -1.62
C ASN A 285 -41.53 17.18 -0.73
N LYS A 286 -40.64 17.72 0.13
CA LYS A 286 -39.75 16.94 0.96
C LYS A 286 -40.36 16.55 2.30
N LYS A 287 -40.08 15.31 2.73
CA LYS A 287 -40.59 14.71 3.96
C LYS A 287 -39.56 14.79 5.10
N TRP A 288 -39.07 16.01 5.39
CA TRP A 288 -38.14 16.21 6.48
C TRP A 288 -38.83 16.34 7.86
N ASN A 289 -38.07 16.17 8.93
CA ASN A 289 -38.52 16.39 10.28
C ASN A 289 -38.62 17.93 10.55
N GLU A 290 -39.30 18.28 11.67
CA GLU A 290 -39.51 19.70 12.02
C GLU A 290 -38.20 20.47 12.24
N ALA A 291 -37.16 19.83 12.80
CA ALA A 291 -35.87 20.45 13.04
C ALA A 291 -35.15 20.78 11.72
N THR A 292 -35.11 19.83 10.77
CA THR A 292 -34.52 20.02 9.44
C THR A 292 -35.28 21.09 8.64
N ALA A 293 -36.62 21.09 8.71
CA ALA A 293 -37.45 22.10 8.06
C ALA A 293 -37.18 23.51 8.62
N LYS A 294 -37.04 23.65 9.93
CA LYS A 294 -36.67 24.92 10.57
C LYS A 294 -35.27 25.37 10.15
N ALA A 295 -34.29 24.46 10.12
CA ALA A 295 -32.92 24.76 9.68
C ALA A 295 -32.89 25.23 8.22
N PHE A 296 -33.57 24.51 7.31
CA PHE A 296 -33.68 24.88 5.91
C PHE A 296 -34.32 26.27 5.73
N ASN A 297 -35.49 26.52 6.34
CA ASN A 297 -36.19 27.78 6.22
C ASN A 297 -35.38 28.97 6.77
N LYS A 298 -34.64 28.77 7.87
CA LYS A 298 -33.74 29.77 8.43
C LYS A 298 -32.65 30.15 7.42
N GLU A 299 -32.02 29.18 6.81
CA GLU A 299 -30.96 29.41 5.83
C GLU A 299 -31.54 29.95 4.50
N LEU A 300 -32.71 29.50 4.06
CA LEU A 300 -33.41 30.01 2.86
C LEU A 300 -33.75 31.50 3.00
N ASN A 301 -34.13 31.96 4.21
CA ASN A 301 -34.42 33.37 4.47
C ASN A 301 -33.14 34.23 4.44
N LYS A 302 -31.99 33.68 4.76
CA LYS A 302 -30.71 34.38 4.64
C LYS A 302 -30.35 34.75 3.22
N LEU A 303 -30.79 33.98 2.22
CA LEU A 303 -30.58 34.29 0.81
C LEU A 303 -31.16 35.67 0.38
N GLU A 304 -32.14 36.18 1.12
CA GLU A 304 -32.67 37.54 0.83
C GLU A 304 -31.72 38.65 1.29
N THR A 305 -30.92 38.36 2.29
CA THR A 305 -30.05 39.37 2.93
C THR A 305 -28.62 39.36 2.40
N ILE A 306 -28.20 38.28 1.75
CA ILE A 306 -26.86 38.13 1.20
C ILE A 306 -26.81 38.69 -0.22
N ASN A 307 -25.78 39.43 -0.55
CA ASN A 307 -25.56 39.92 -1.92
C ASN A 307 -25.30 38.72 -2.86
N PRO A 308 -26.04 38.53 -3.94
CA PRO A 308 -25.84 37.45 -4.91
C PRO A 308 -24.43 37.34 -5.51
N GLN A 309 -23.66 38.43 -5.46
CA GLN A 309 -22.27 38.44 -5.94
C GLN A 309 -21.23 38.04 -4.85
N SER A 310 -21.67 37.79 -3.62
CA SER A 310 -20.79 37.32 -2.55
C SER A 310 -20.49 35.82 -2.72
N PRO A 311 -19.24 35.36 -2.46
CA PRO A 311 -18.92 33.93 -2.38
C PRO A 311 -19.84 33.18 -1.40
N ASP A 312 -20.27 33.81 -0.31
CA ASP A 312 -21.16 33.24 0.68
C ASP A 312 -22.53 32.88 0.11
N TYR A 313 -23.00 33.60 -0.91
CA TYR A 313 -24.27 33.32 -1.59
C TYR A 313 -24.21 31.96 -2.30
N ALA A 314 -23.16 31.72 -3.08
CA ALA A 314 -22.98 30.46 -3.79
C ALA A 314 -22.83 29.27 -2.81
N ILE A 315 -22.11 29.47 -1.70
CA ILE A 315 -21.98 28.45 -0.65
C ILE A 315 -23.34 28.11 -0.05
N LEU A 316 -24.15 29.12 0.24
CA LEU A 316 -25.47 28.92 0.83
C LEU A 316 -26.46 28.28 -0.15
N VAL A 317 -26.43 28.64 -1.42
CA VAL A 317 -27.25 28.02 -2.48
C VAL A 317 -26.88 26.55 -2.63
N ASN A 318 -25.59 26.22 -2.72
CA ASN A 318 -25.11 24.84 -2.81
C ASN A 318 -25.52 24.00 -1.58
N TYR A 319 -25.48 24.58 -0.41
CA TYR A 319 -25.96 23.93 0.81
C TYR A 319 -27.45 23.63 0.76
N LEU A 320 -28.26 24.61 0.43
CA LEU A 320 -29.71 24.46 0.31
C LEU A 320 -30.09 23.47 -0.79
N GLN A 321 -29.38 23.50 -1.92
CA GLN A 321 -29.55 22.54 -3.01
C GLN A 321 -29.21 21.11 -2.51
N THR A 322 -28.12 20.92 -1.78
CA THR A 322 -27.75 19.63 -1.18
C THR A 322 -28.84 19.11 -0.24
N MET A 323 -29.42 20.00 0.61
CA MET A 323 -30.51 19.62 1.49
C MET A 323 -31.76 19.19 0.73
N VAL A 324 -32.09 19.87 -0.37
CA VAL A 324 -33.28 19.55 -1.18
C VAL A 324 -33.08 18.29 -2.02
N ASP A 325 -31.87 18.06 -2.51
CA ASP A 325 -31.55 16.90 -3.35
C ASP A 325 -31.47 15.61 -2.57
N LEU A 326 -31.29 15.66 -1.23
CA LEU A 326 -31.32 14.48 -0.39
C LEU A 326 -32.71 13.83 -0.36
N PRO A 327 -32.77 12.49 -0.40
CA PRO A 327 -34.04 11.74 -0.39
C PRO A 327 -34.61 11.55 1.04
N TRP A 328 -34.96 12.62 1.73
CA TRP A 328 -35.46 12.59 3.08
C TRP A 328 -36.73 11.75 3.22
N ASN A 329 -36.65 10.63 3.96
CA ASN A 329 -37.76 9.69 4.16
C ASN A 329 -38.38 9.18 2.85
N GLU A 330 -37.60 9.13 1.77
CA GLU A 330 -37.98 8.55 0.49
C GLU A 330 -37.40 7.13 0.40
N TYR A 331 -38.28 6.12 0.43
CA TYR A 331 -37.89 4.71 0.49
C TYR A 331 -38.27 3.96 -0.76
N THR A 332 -37.39 3.05 -1.23
CA THR A 332 -37.78 2.02 -2.20
C THR A 332 -38.54 0.90 -1.51
N GLN A 333 -39.51 0.29 -2.22
CA GLN A 333 -40.26 -0.86 -1.71
C GLN A 333 -39.34 -2.10 -1.69
N ASP A 334 -39.24 -2.77 -0.54
CA ASP A 334 -38.45 -3.97 -0.37
C ASP A 334 -39.15 -5.20 -0.96
N ASN A 335 -38.44 -5.96 -1.78
CA ASN A 335 -38.86 -7.30 -2.17
C ASN A 335 -38.27 -8.31 -1.18
N LEU A 336 -39.09 -8.81 -0.27
CA LEU A 336 -38.67 -9.77 0.77
C LEU A 336 -38.93 -11.24 0.36
N SER A 337 -39.15 -11.52 -0.92
CA SER A 337 -39.33 -12.89 -1.42
C SER A 337 -38.04 -13.66 -1.43
N LEU A 338 -37.83 -14.59 -0.49
CA LEU A 338 -36.66 -15.45 -0.41
C LEU A 338 -36.44 -16.30 -1.68
N LYS A 339 -37.56 -16.74 -2.33
CA LYS A 339 -37.49 -17.46 -3.61
C LYS A 339 -36.92 -16.57 -4.72
N HIS A 340 -37.32 -15.30 -4.75
CA HIS A 340 -36.79 -14.33 -5.70
C HIS A 340 -35.30 -14.05 -5.40
N ALA A 341 -34.94 -13.80 -4.14
CA ALA A 341 -33.56 -13.55 -3.71
C ALA A 341 -32.65 -14.72 -4.07
N LYS A 342 -33.06 -15.96 -3.81
CA LYS A 342 -32.29 -17.16 -4.22
C LYS A 342 -32.07 -17.20 -5.72
N LYS A 343 -33.12 -16.94 -6.52
CA LYS A 343 -33.00 -16.94 -8.00
C LYS A 343 -32.05 -15.88 -8.51
N VAL A 344 -32.05 -14.68 -7.92
CA VAL A 344 -31.11 -13.60 -8.29
C VAL A 344 -29.68 -13.97 -7.94
N LEU A 345 -29.44 -14.47 -6.71
CA LEU A 345 -28.13 -14.91 -6.25
C LEU A 345 -27.57 -16.07 -7.11
N ASP A 346 -28.39 -17.07 -7.43
CA ASP A 346 -27.97 -18.21 -8.25
C ASP A 346 -27.68 -17.83 -9.71
N LYS A 347 -28.40 -16.85 -10.24
CA LYS A 347 -28.15 -16.29 -11.58
C LYS A 347 -26.86 -15.48 -11.63
N ALA A 348 -26.55 -14.71 -10.57
CA ALA A 348 -25.40 -13.80 -10.55
C ALA A 348 -24.11 -14.48 -10.10
N HIS A 349 -24.18 -15.54 -9.29
CA HIS A 349 -23.02 -16.19 -8.66
C HIS A 349 -23.14 -17.71 -8.77
N TYR A 350 -22.08 -18.31 -9.34
CA TYR A 350 -21.96 -19.77 -9.39
C TYR A 350 -21.25 -20.29 -8.13
N GLY A 351 -21.73 -21.40 -7.58
CA GLY A 351 -21.22 -21.96 -6.32
C GLY A 351 -21.57 -21.11 -5.10
N MET A 352 -20.72 -21.10 -4.07
CA MET A 352 -20.89 -20.36 -2.81
C MET A 352 -22.19 -20.68 -2.05
N GLU A 353 -22.62 -21.95 -2.05
CA GLU A 353 -23.93 -22.30 -1.46
C GLU A 353 -24.06 -21.89 0.01
N LYS A 354 -23.01 -22.12 0.84
CA LYS A 354 -23.00 -21.70 2.25
C LYS A 354 -23.15 -20.18 2.41
N VAL A 355 -22.49 -19.40 1.55
CA VAL A 355 -22.57 -17.92 1.58
C VAL A 355 -23.97 -17.45 1.21
N LYS A 356 -24.55 -18.03 0.15
CA LYS A 356 -25.92 -17.72 -0.29
C LYS A 356 -26.94 -18.09 0.77
N GLU A 357 -26.80 -19.26 1.42
CA GLU A 357 -27.65 -19.70 2.50
C GLU A 357 -27.63 -18.73 3.68
N ARG A 358 -26.43 -18.30 4.13
CA ARG A 358 -26.30 -17.31 5.20
C ARG A 358 -26.93 -15.95 4.82
N ILE A 359 -26.76 -15.51 3.57
CA ILE A 359 -27.42 -14.29 3.09
C ILE A 359 -28.95 -14.47 3.11
N LEU A 360 -29.48 -15.62 2.70
CA LEU A 360 -30.91 -15.89 2.72
C LEU A 360 -31.47 -15.99 4.15
N GLU A 361 -30.73 -16.61 5.09
CA GLU A 361 -31.06 -16.61 6.51
C GLU A 361 -31.16 -15.19 7.07
N TYR A 362 -30.15 -14.36 6.79
CA TYR A 362 -30.16 -12.95 7.19
C TYR A 362 -31.38 -12.20 6.64
N LEU A 363 -31.71 -12.38 5.36
CA LEU A 363 -32.88 -11.77 4.73
C LEU A 363 -34.17 -12.31 5.30
N ALA A 364 -34.25 -13.60 5.69
CA ALA A 364 -35.41 -14.22 6.33
C ALA A 364 -35.69 -13.62 7.73
N VAL A 365 -34.64 -13.51 8.56
CA VAL A 365 -34.73 -12.89 9.89
C VAL A 365 -35.26 -11.46 9.77
N ARG A 366 -34.69 -10.70 8.82
CA ARG A 366 -35.11 -9.33 8.56
C ARG A 366 -36.57 -9.23 8.08
N SER A 367 -37.02 -10.17 7.24
CA SER A 367 -38.42 -10.24 6.79
C SER A 367 -39.40 -10.51 7.94
N LEU A 368 -38.98 -11.30 8.93
CA LEU A 368 -39.83 -11.66 10.06
C LEU A 368 -39.86 -10.59 11.16
N ARG A 369 -38.72 -9.95 11.45
CA ARG A 369 -38.64 -8.96 12.53
C ARG A 369 -39.21 -7.60 12.13
N GLY A 370 -39.14 -7.24 10.85
CA GLY A 370 -39.59 -5.92 10.36
C GLY A 370 -38.76 -4.72 10.84
N ASP A 371 -37.80 -4.93 11.76
CA ASP A 371 -36.87 -3.93 12.25
C ASP A 371 -35.43 -4.15 11.66
N LEU A 372 -34.61 -3.10 11.70
CA LEU A 372 -33.30 -3.07 11.09
C LEU A 372 -32.14 -3.22 12.10
N LYS A 373 -32.47 -3.57 13.36
CA LYS A 373 -31.46 -3.79 14.41
C LYS A 373 -30.73 -5.15 14.22
N SER A 374 -30.28 -5.43 13.01
CA SER A 374 -29.49 -6.64 12.71
C SER A 374 -28.01 -6.28 12.61
N PRO A 375 -27.10 -7.18 12.96
CA PRO A 375 -25.67 -6.99 12.74
C PRO A 375 -25.39 -6.67 11.27
N ILE A 376 -24.31 -5.94 11.01
CA ILE A 376 -23.90 -5.59 9.67
C ILE A 376 -23.23 -6.80 9.04
N LEU A 377 -23.58 -7.12 7.80
CA LEU A 377 -22.92 -8.21 7.09
C LEU A 377 -21.50 -7.78 6.69
N CYS A 378 -20.51 -8.58 7.06
CA CYS A 378 -19.13 -8.41 6.58
C CYS A 378 -18.72 -9.63 5.74
N LEU A 379 -18.56 -9.42 4.44
CA LEU A 379 -18.08 -10.42 3.50
C LEU A 379 -16.55 -10.39 3.47
N TYR A 380 -15.88 -11.39 4.02
CA TYR A 380 -14.43 -11.43 4.07
C TYR A 380 -13.85 -12.62 3.31
N GLY A 381 -12.60 -12.50 2.84
CA GLY A 381 -11.91 -13.57 2.11
C GLY A 381 -10.96 -13.02 1.04
N PRO A 382 -10.33 -13.88 0.25
CA PRO A 382 -9.30 -13.46 -0.69
C PRO A 382 -9.84 -12.48 -1.76
N PRO A 383 -8.93 -11.70 -2.38
CA PRO A 383 -9.33 -10.77 -3.45
C PRO A 383 -9.86 -11.50 -4.68
N GLY A 384 -10.82 -10.88 -5.37
CA GLY A 384 -11.34 -11.40 -6.64
C GLY A 384 -12.39 -12.51 -6.55
N VAL A 385 -12.86 -12.86 -5.34
CA VAL A 385 -13.92 -13.87 -5.16
C VAL A 385 -15.35 -13.33 -5.31
N GLY A 386 -15.51 -12.04 -5.59
CA GLY A 386 -16.84 -11.48 -5.88
C GLY A 386 -17.58 -10.88 -4.69
N LYS A 387 -16.93 -10.56 -3.58
CA LYS A 387 -17.54 -9.95 -2.38
C LYS A 387 -18.38 -8.71 -2.70
N THR A 388 -17.82 -7.76 -3.42
CA THR A 388 -18.51 -6.52 -3.81
C THR A 388 -19.68 -6.78 -4.77
N SER A 389 -19.57 -7.78 -5.64
CA SER A 389 -20.66 -8.16 -6.55
C SER A 389 -21.80 -8.87 -5.83
N LEU A 390 -21.53 -9.63 -4.76
CA LEU A 390 -22.53 -10.20 -3.88
C LEU A 390 -23.41 -9.10 -3.25
N GLY A 391 -22.78 -8.03 -2.75
CA GLY A 391 -23.51 -6.88 -2.22
C GLY A 391 -24.45 -6.23 -3.26
N LYS A 392 -24.00 -6.13 -4.51
CA LYS A 392 -24.86 -5.65 -5.62
C LYS A 392 -26.03 -6.58 -5.88
N SER A 393 -25.81 -7.90 -5.86
CA SER A 393 -26.86 -8.89 -6.06
C SER A 393 -27.87 -8.92 -4.92
N ILE A 394 -27.45 -8.64 -3.68
CA ILE A 394 -28.35 -8.45 -2.53
C ILE A 394 -29.26 -7.23 -2.77
N ALA A 395 -28.68 -6.12 -3.24
CA ALA A 395 -29.47 -4.92 -3.56
C ALA A 395 -30.53 -5.21 -4.66
N GLU A 396 -30.12 -5.92 -5.72
CA GLU A 396 -31.03 -6.34 -6.80
C GLU A 396 -32.14 -7.27 -6.29
N ALA A 397 -31.77 -8.25 -5.45
CA ALA A 397 -32.72 -9.19 -4.85
C ALA A 397 -33.78 -8.50 -3.98
N MET A 398 -33.38 -7.45 -3.25
CA MET A 398 -34.27 -6.66 -2.40
C MET A 398 -35.03 -5.56 -3.17
N GLY A 399 -34.70 -5.28 -4.42
CA GLY A 399 -35.27 -4.13 -5.18
C GLY A 399 -34.77 -2.78 -4.68
N ARG A 400 -33.67 -2.72 -3.95
CA ARG A 400 -33.09 -1.50 -3.40
C ARG A 400 -32.06 -0.87 -4.34
N LYS A 401 -31.87 0.43 -4.20
CA LYS A 401 -30.76 1.13 -4.85
C LYS A 401 -29.43 0.66 -4.25
N TYR A 402 -28.38 0.70 -5.07
CA TYR A 402 -27.04 0.26 -4.71
C TYR A 402 -26.07 1.42 -4.72
N VAL A 403 -25.29 1.59 -3.68
CA VAL A 403 -24.15 2.51 -3.63
C VAL A 403 -22.92 1.82 -3.06
N ARG A 404 -21.75 2.28 -3.45
CA ARG A 404 -20.45 1.75 -3.02
C ARG A 404 -19.54 2.88 -2.61
N MET A 405 -18.91 2.73 -1.46
CA MET A 405 -17.85 3.60 -0.96
C MET A 405 -16.61 2.73 -0.67
N SER A 406 -15.46 3.09 -1.24
CA SER A 406 -14.18 2.46 -0.87
C SER A 406 -13.63 3.15 0.36
N LEU A 407 -13.24 2.37 1.35
CA LEU A 407 -12.63 2.84 2.59
C LEU A 407 -11.10 2.80 2.53
N GLY A 408 -10.56 2.15 1.48
CA GLY A 408 -9.11 2.14 1.23
C GLY A 408 -8.61 3.52 0.83
N GLY A 409 -7.71 4.09 1.64
CA GLY A 409 -7.17 5.44 1.41
C GLY A 409 -7.88 6.57 2.15
N LEU A 410 -8.86 6.27 2.99
CA LEU A 410 -9.44 7.26 3.89
C LEU A 410 -8.47 7.55 5.05
N HIS A 411 -8.10 8.80 5.18
CA HIS A 411 -7.16 9.27 6.21
C HIS A 411 -7.74 10.37 7.11
N ASP A 412 -8.93 10.88 6.78
CA ASP A 412 -9.57 11.98 7.50
C ASP A 412 -11.01 11.62 7.89
N GLU A 413 -11.37 11.87 9.16
CA GLU A 413 -12.73 11.69 9.67
C GLU A 413 -13.74 12.57 8.92
N SER A 414 -13.32 13.75 8.48
CA SER A 414 -14.17 14.67 7.72
C SER A 414 -14.61 14.13 6.36
N GLU A 415 -13.91 13.15 5.80
CA GLU A 415 -14.39 12.47 4.58
C GLU A 415 -15.68 11.68 4.85
N ILE A 416 -15.89 11.18 6.07
CA ILE A 416 -17.11 10.45 6.46
C ILE A 416 -18.20 11.40 6.92
N ARG A 417 -17.86 12.33 7.85
CA ARG A 417 -18.78 13.26 8.51
C ARG A 417 -18.93 14.62 7.84
N GLY A 418 -18.19 14.89 6.76
CA GLY A 418 -18.19 16.20 6.09
C GLY A 418 -17.36 17.25 6.82
N HIS A 419 -17.08 18.35 6.12
CA HIS A 419 -16.36 19.50 6.64
C HIS A 419 -17.33 20.55 7.18
N ARG A 420 -16.94 21.27 8.21
CA ARG A 420 -17.74 22.41 8.71
C ARG A 420 -17.89 23.48 7.61
N ARG A 421 -19.08 24.00 7.39
CA ARG A 421 -19.42 25.00 6.35
C ARG A 421 -18.57 26.28 6.36
N THR A 422 -17.93 26.57 7.49
CA THR A 422 -17.08 27.76 7.66
C THR A 422 -15.76 27.69 6.88
N TYR A 423 -15.40 26.51 6.36
CA TYR A 423 -14.18 26.33 5.56
C TYR A 423 -14.45 26.52 4.08
N ILE A 424 -13.55 27.20 3.38
CA ILE A 424 -13.62 27.33 1.92
C ILE A 424 -13.43 25.92 1.31
N GLY A 425 -14.36 25.54 0.44
CA GLY A 425 -14.34 24.19 -0.17
C GLY A 425 -14.98 23.10 0.70
N ALA A 426 -15.70 23.47 1.77
CA ALA A 426 -16.43 22.50 2.58
C ALA A 426 -17.42 21.68 1.75
N MET A 427 -17.46 20.38 2.02
CA MET A 427 -18.33 19.42 1.33
C MET A 427 -18.99 18.48 2.33
N PRO A 428 -20.20 17.97 2.00
CA PRO A 428 -20.82 16.90 2.80
C PRO A 428 -19.98 15.62 2.79
N GLY A 429 -20.10 14.83 3.82
CA GLY A 429 -19.41 13.56 3.95
C GLY A 429 -19.78 12.57 2.84
N GLN A 430 -18.90 11.61 2.60
CA GLN A 430 -19.12 10.59 1.55
C GLN A 430 -20.39 9.76 1.81
N ILE A 431 -20.78 9.57 3.06
CA ILE A 431 -22.05 8.88 3.40
C ILE A 431 -23.23 9.64 2.80
N ILE A 432 -23.34 10.93 3.08
CA ILE A 432 -24.42 11.80 2.60
C ILE A 432 -24.39 11.94 1.07
N LYS A 433 -23.22 12.13 0.48
CA LYS A 433 -23.06 12.21 -1.00
C LYS A 433 -23.55 10.93 -1.68
N ASN A 434 -23.26 9.76 -1.12
CA ASN A 434 -23.70 8.50 -1.69
C ASN A 434 -25.19 8.25 -1.49
N ILE A 435 -25.79 8.69 -0.39
CA ILE A 435 -27.25 8.69 -0.20
C ILE A 435 -27.93 9.60 -1.23
N GLN A 436 -27.40 10.80 -1.46
CA GLN A 436 -27.89 11.70 -2.49
C GLN A 436 -27.86 11.04 -3.89
N LYS A 437 -26.74 10.42 -4.26
CA LYS A 437 -26.60 9.66 -5.52
C LYS A 437 -27.57 8.50 -5.63
N ALA A 438 -27.89 7.83 -4.53
CA ALA A 438 -28.86 6.74 -4.52
C ALA A 438 -30.28 7.21 -4.82
N GLY A 439 -30.62 8.43 -4.44
CA GLY A 439 -31.98 8.96 -4.56
C GLY A 439 -32.99 8.18 -3.71
N SER A 440 -32.54 7.55 -2.63
CA SER A 440 -33.37 6.78 -1.70
C SER A 440 -32.70 6.73 -0.32
N SER A 441 -33.48 6.83 0.76
CA SER A 441 -33.00 6.74 2.14
C SER A 441 -32.75 5.32 2.63
N ASN A 442 -33.09 4.29 1.84
CA ASN A 442 -32.88 2.89 2.21
C ASN A 442 -32.05 2.09 1.19
N PRO A 443 -30.93 2.63 0.67
CA PRO A 443 -30.11 1.86 -0.26
C PRO A 443 -29.41 0.71 0.44
N VAL A 444 -28.86 -0.21 -0.36
CA VAL A 444 -27.80 -1.10 0.08
C VAL A 444 -26.47 -0.37 -0.11
N PHE A 445 -25.77 -0.15 0.98
CA PHE A 445 -24.54 0.63 1.02
C PHE A 445 -23.33 -0.30 1.26
N ILE A 446 -22.48 -0.44 0.26
CA ILE A 446 -21.27 -1.25 0.36
C ILE A 446 -20.10 -0.41 0.86
N LEU A 447 -19.55 -0.82 1.99
CA LEU A 447 -18.31 -0.32 2.56
C LEU A 447 -17.17 -1.25 2.15
N ASP A 448 -16.50 -0.91 1.07
CA ASP A 448 -15.50 -1.78 0.45
C ASP A 448 -14.12 -1.55 1.07
N GLU A 449 -13.37 -2.64 1.31
CA GLU A 449 -12.03 -2.64 1.90
C GLU A 449 -11.98 -2.02 3.32
N ILE A 450 -12.88 -2.44 4.21
CA ILE A 450 -12.93 -1.95 5.60
C ILE A 450 -11.68 -2.34 6.41
N ASP A 451 -10.98 -3.38 6.00
CA ASP A 451 -9.69 -3.83 6.51
C ASP A 451 -8.54 -2.82 6.29
N LYS A 452 -8.73 -1.84 5.41
CA LYS A 452 -7.73 -0.81 5.12
C LYS A 452 -7.97 0.53 5.83
N VAL A 453 -8.96 0.59 6.72
CA VAL A 453 -9.23 1.79 7.51
C VAL A 453 -8.12 2.01 8.52
N THR A 454 -7.46 3.17 8.42
CA THR A 454 -6.38 3.55 9.34
C THR A 454 -6.91 3.92 10.71
N GLN A 455 -6.18 3.47 11.76
CA GLN A 455 -6.49 3.76 13.14
C GLN A 455 -5.76 4.99 13.59
N ASN A 456 -5.68 5.96 13.86
CA ASN A 456 -4.82 7.06 14.34
C ASN A 456 -4.15 7.85 13.22
N THR A 457 -4.89 8.78 12.66
CA THR A 457 -4.35 9.81 11.80
C THR A 457 -4.29 11.16 12.55
N ILE A 458 -3.46 12.05 12.07
CA ILE A 458 -3.32 13.43 12.64
C ILE A 458 -4.65 14.20 12.56
N ASN A 459 -5.54 13.83 11.63
CA ASN A 459 -6.79 14.52 11.32
C ASN A 459 -8.05 13.79 11.86
N GLY A 460 -7.94 13.03 12.93
CA GLY A 460 -9.06 12.30 13.54
C GLY A 460 -8.98 10.79 13.32
N ASN A 461 -10.05 10.09 13.69
CA ASN A 461 -10.12 8.63 13.61
C ASN A 461 -11.30 8.19 12.72
N PRO A 462 -11.08 7.85 11.45
CA PRO A 462 -12.12 7.37 10.54
C PRO A 462 -12.89 6.15 11.08
N ALA A 463 -12.23 5.27 11.84
CA ALA A 463 -12.87 4.12 12.45
C ALA A 463 -13.94 4.53 13.49
N SER A 464 -13.70 5.61 14.24
CA SER A 464 -14.68 6.15 15.20
C SER A 464 -15.92 6.73 14.50
N ALA A 465 -15.72 7.45 13.38
CA ALA A 465 -16.85 7.92 12.58
C ALA A 465 -17.67 6.78 11.98
N LEU A 466 -17.01 5.70 11.55
CA LEU A 466 -17.70 4.51 11.06
C LEU A 466 -18.47 3.79 12.17
N LEU A 467 -18.01 3.82 13.42
CA LEU A 467 -18.77 3.23 14.53
C LEU A 467 -20.15 3.89 14.70
N GLU A 468 -20.23 5.22 14.58
CA GLU A 468 -21.50 5.94 14.64
C GLU A 468 -22.43 5.59 13.46
N VAL A 469 -21.87 5.51 12.25
CA VAL A 469 -22.63 5.10 11.05
C VAL A 469 -23.18 3.69 11.16
N LEU A 470 -22.39 2.79 11.74
CA LEU A 470 -22.67 1.36 11.78
C LEU A 470 -23.40 0.91 13.05
N ASP A 471 -23.48 1.72 14.07
CA ASP A 471 -24.18 1.40 15.31
C ASP A 471 -25.69 1.59 15.14
N PRO A 472 -26.52 0.52 15.21
CA PRO A 472 -27.97 0.65 15.08
C PRO A 472 -28.64 1.51 16.16
N GLU A 473 -27.95 1.80 17.27
CA GLU A 473 -28.47 2.66 18.33
C GLU A 473 -28.20 4.14 18.06
N GLN A 474 -27.18 4.46 17.26
CA GLN A 474 -26.74 5.83 16.99
C GLN A 474 -27.04 6.30 15.56
N ASN A 475 -27.11 5.38 14.58
CA ASN A 475 -27.22 5.72 13.17
C ASN A 475 -28.57 6.36 12.75
N ASN A 476 -29.56 6.37 13.62
CA ASN A 476 -30.83 7.09 13.41
C ASN A 476 -30.68 8.63 13.50
N ALA A 477 -29.57 9.11 14.07
CA ALA A 477 -29.26 10.51 14.23
C ALA A 477 -27.79 10.79 13.77
N PHE A 478 -27.42 10.31 12.60
CA PHE A 478 -26.09 10.54 12.06
C PHE A 478 -25.89 12.02 11.75
N HIS A 479 -24.91 12.64 12.41
CA HIS A 479 -24.60 14.06 12.26
C HIS A 479 -23.53 14.28 11.18
N ASP A 480 -23.91 14.97 10.10
CA ASP A 480 -22.95 15.45 9.10
C ASP A 480 -22.61 16.91 9.35
N ASN A 481 -21.31 17.23 9.50
CA ASN A 481 -20.81 18.57 9.82
C ASN A 481 -21.13 19.64 8.76
N TYR A 482 -21.33 19.22 7.50
CA TYR A 482 -21.71 20.15 6.42
C TYR A 482 -23.20 20.45 6.46
N LEU A 483 -24.03 19.41 6.64
CA LEU A 483 -25.47 19.60 6.75
C LEU A 483 -25.86 20.31 8.05
N ASP A 484 -25.09 20.12 9.13
CA ASP A 484 -25.37 20.62 10.48
C ASP A 484 -26.78 20.22 10.97
N THR A 485 -27.23 19.03 10.53
CA THR A 485 -28.50 18.40 10.89
C THR A 485 -28.32 16.88 10.86
N ASP A 486 -29.13 16.20 11.65
CA ASP A 486 -29.09 14.74 11.73
C ASP A 486 -29.83 14.12 10.55
N TYR A 487 -29.23 13.04 10.01
CA TYR A 487 -29.83 12.23 8.96
C TYR A 487 -30.04 10.80 9.44
N ASP A 488 -31.25 10.26 9.23
CA ASP A 488 -31.60 8.89 9.64
C ASP A 488 -31.02 7.85 8.67
N LEU A 489 -30.00 7.13 9.11
CA LEU A 489 -29.37 6.01 8.39
C LEU A 489 -29.95 4.65 8.82
N SER A 490 -30.91 4.58 9.76
CA SER A 490 -31.43 3.33 10.33
C SER A 490 -32.06 2.39 9.31
N LYS A 491 -32.49 2.93 8.16
CA LYS A 491 -33.11 2.15 7.06
C LYS A 491 -32.11 1.73 5.98
N VAL A 492 -30.87 2.20 6.04
CA VAL A 492 -29.78 1.80 5.15
C VAL A 492 -29.33 0.38 5.49
N LEU A 493 -29.10 -0.45 4.49
CA LEU A 493 -28.46 -1.75 4.69
C LEU A 493 -26.96 -1.62 4.41
N PHE A 494 -26.17 -1.56 5.45
CA PHE A 494 -24.72 -1.58 5.30
C PHE A 494 -24.19 -3.00 5.13
N ILE A 495 -23.29 -3.18 4.15
CA ILE A 495 -22.55 -4.41 3.93
C ILE A 495 -21.08 -4.04 3.81
N ALA A 496 -20.24 -4.58 4.66
CA ALA A 496 -18.80 -4.39 4.61
C ALA A 496 -18.13 -5.48 3.76
N THR A 497 -17.01 -5.17 3.13
CA THR A 497 -16.12 -6.17 2.53
C THR A 497 -14.72 -6.02 3.09
N ALA A 498 -14.03 -7.14 3.31
CA ALA A 498 -12.66 -7.18 3.80
C ALA A 498 -11.87 -8.29 3.10
N ASN A 499 -10.56 -8.12 2.99
CA ASN A 499 -9.67 -9.20 2.56
C ASN A 499 -9.09 -9.93 3.78
N ASP A 500 -8.78 -9.18 4.83
CA ASP A 500 -8.23 -9.70 6.08
C ASP A 500 -8.98 -9.12 7.28
N ILE A 501 -9.56 -10.00 8.11
CA ILE A 501 -10.28 -9.62 9.32
C ILE A 501 -9.36 -9.18 10.45
N SER A 502 -8.09 -9.63 10.45
CA SER A 502 -7.13 -9.34 11.53
C SER A 502 -6.77 -7.85 11.62
N SER A 503 -6.88 -7.12 10.50
CA SER A 503 -6.58 -5.70 10.40
C SER A 503 -7.78 -4.80 10.76
N ILE A 504 -8.98 -5.36 10.89
CA ILE A 504 -10.20 -4.60 11.24
C ILE A 504 -10.17 -4.29 12.74
N PRO A 505 -10.45 -3.03 13.14
CA PRO A 505 -10.59 -2.66 14.55
C PRO A 505 -11.63 -3.51 15.28
N ARG A 506 -11.27 -4.07 16.45
CA ARG A 506 -12.17 -4.90 17.25
C ARG A 506 -13.56 -4.30 17.50
N PRO A 507 -13.71 -3.00 17.84
CA PRO A 507 -15.03 -2.40 18.05
C PRO A 507 -15.93 -2.43 16.80
N LEU A 508 -15.36 -2.42 15.60
CA LEU A 508 -16.12 -2.59 14.36
C LEU A 508 -16.49 -4.06 14.14
N LEU A 509 -15.54 -4.99 14.40
CA LEU A 509 -15.79 -6.44 14.28
C LEU A 509 -16.93 -6.90 15.16
N ASP A 510 -17.02 -6.41 16.39
CA ASP A 510 -18.07 -6.79 17.36
C ASP A 510 -19.49 -6.45 16.88
N ARG A 511 -19.63 -5.55 15.90
CA ARG A 511 -20.90 -5.14 15.30
C ARG A 511 -21.23 -5.84 13.99
N MET A 512 -20.34 -6.74 13.54
CA MET A 512 -20.42 -7.37 12.23
C MET A 512 -20.74 -8.85 12.34
N GLU A 513 -21.60 -9.33 11.48
CA GLU A 513 -21.78 -10.76 11.20
C GLU A 513 -20.82 -11.14 10.07
N LEU A 514 -19.83 -11.97 10.40
CA LEU A 514 -18.78 -12.37 9.47
C LEU A 514 -19.25 -13.53 8.57
N ILE A 515 -19.16 -13.32 7.26
CA ILE A 515 -19.43 -14.37 6.26
C ILE A 515 -18.18 -14.58 5.43
N GLU A 516 -17.58 -15.75 5.58
CA GLU A 516 -16.39 -16.12 4.80
C GLU A 516 -16.76 -16.44 3.36
N VAL A 517 -16.11 -15.76 2.43
CA VAL A 517 -16.22 -16.00 1.00
C VAL A 517 -14.91 -16.64 0.55
N GLY A 518 -14.87 -17.96 0.53
CA GLY A 518 -13.69 -18.74 0.14
C GLY A 518 -13.29 -18.55 -1.33
N GLY A 519 -12.09 -19.03 -1.65
CA GLY A 519 -11.61 -19.10 -3.03
C GLY A 519 -12.40 -20.10 -3.88
N TYR A 520 -12.30 -19.97 -5.19
CA TYR A 520 -12.90 -20.88 -6.15
C TYR A 520 -11.94 -22.00 -6.54
N ILE A 521 -12.49 -23.16 -6.74
CA ILE A 521 -11.78 -24.27 -7.37
C ILE A 521 -11.76 -24.11 -8.90
N ILE A 522 -10.93 -24.88 -9.58
CA ILE A 522 -10.77 -24.80 -11.04
C ILE A 522 -12.11 -25.00 -11.74
N GLU A 523 -12.88 -26.00 -11.35
CA GLU A 523 -14.18 -26.33 -11.93
C GLU A 523 -15.17 -25.16 -11.76
N GLU A 524 -15.17 -24.51 -10.59
CA GLU A 524 -15.99 -23.31 -10.34
C GLU A 524 -15.50 -22.14 -11.18
N LYS A 525 -14.18 -21.92 -11.28
CA LYS A 525 -13.59 -20.87 -12.13
C LYS A 525 -13.95 -21.06 -13.60
N VAL A 526 -13.92 -22.30 -14.09
CA VAL A 526 -14.32 -22.64 -15.47
C VAL A 526 -15.79 -22.26 -15.71
N GLU A 527 -16.68 -22.64 -14.81
CA GLU A 527 -18.10 -22.31 -14.95
C GLU A 527 -18.36 -20.80 -14.80
N ILE A 528 -17.68 -20.11 -13.89
CA ILE A 528 -17.74 -18.66 -13.75
C ILE A 528 -17.22 -17.98 -15.02
N ALA A 529 -16.10 -18.42 -15.56
CA ALA A 529 -15.55 -17.87 -16.80
C ALA A 529 -16.56 -18.02 -17.94
N LYS A 530 -17.11 -19.21 -18.11
CA LYS A 530 -18.05 -19.54 -19.18
C LYS A 530 -19.37 -18.78 -19.08
N ARG A 531 -19.95 -18.68 -17.88
CA ARG A 531 -21.28 -18.06 -17.66
C ARG A 531 -21.23 -16.53 -17.51
N HIS A 532 -20.14 -16.00 -16.96
CA HIS A 532 -20.09 -14.60 -16.56
C HIS A 532 -18.94 -13.81 -17.20
N LEU A 533 -17.68 -14.31 -17.12
CA LEU A 533 -16.53 -13.51 -17.56
C LEU A 533 -16.48 -13.38 -19.07
N VAL A 534 -16.50 -14.50 -19.79
CA VAL A 534 -16.40 -14.51 -21.26
C VAL A 534 -17.53 -13.68 -21.90
N PRO A 535 -18.83 -13.85 -21.56
CA PRO A 535 -19.90 -13.05 -22.15
C PRO A 535 -19.74 -11.55 -21.83
N ARG A 536 -19.30 -11.20 -20.62
CA ARG A 536 -19.07 -9.82 -20.23
C ARG A 536 -17.92 -9.20 -21.00
N GLU A 537 -16.80 -9.90 -21.13
CA GLU A 537 -15.62 -9.40 -21.82
C GLU A 537 -15.80 -9.34 -23.35
N LEU A 538 -16.59 -10.24 -23.94
CA LEU A 538 -17.01 -10.13 -25.35
C LEU A 538 -17.79 -8.83 -25.58
N LYS A 539 -18.71 -8.51 -24.69
CA LYS A 539 -19.47 -7.26 -24.75
C LYS A 539 -18.59 -6.01 -24.57
N ASN A 540 -17.66 -6.07 -23.59
CA ASN A 540 -16.72 -4.96 -23.31
C ASN A 540 -15.76 -4.70 -24.49
N THR A 541 -15.40 -5.74 -25.26
CA THR A 541 -14.52 -5.65 -26.43
C THR A 541 -15.28 -5.42 -27.74
N GLY A 542 -16.63 -5.42 -27.71
CA GLY A 542 -17.47 -5.25 -28.91
C GLY A 542 -17.53 -6.48 -29.81
N LEU A 543 -16.96 -7.60 -29.39
CA LEU A 543 -16.92 -8.86 -30.16
C LEU A 543 -18.20 -9.71 -30.02
N ASP A 544 -19.13 -9.30 -29.16
CA ASP A 544 -20.43 -9.96 -28.94
C ASP A 544 -21.33 -9.92 -30.18
N LYS A 545 -21.13 -8.95 -31.09
CA LYS A 545 -21.87 -8.74 -32.32
C LYS A 545 -21.26 -9.43 -33.54
N TYR A 546 -20.06 -10.00 -33.38
CA TYR A 546 -19.34 -10.66 -34.47
C TYR A 546 -19.92 -12.06 -34.74
N GLU A 547 -20.08 -12.40 -36.03
CA GLU A 547 -20.46 -13.73 -36.48
C GLU A 547 -19.36 -14.28 -37.42
N PRO A 548 -18.89 -15.52 -37.21
CA PRO A 548 -19.35 -16.54 -36.25
C PRO A 548 -18.95 -16.20 -34.80
N LYS A 549 -19.81 -16.56 -33.85
CA LYS A 549 -19.59 -16.22 -32.42
C LYS A 549 -18.29 -16.77 -31.87
N ILE A 550 -17.51 -15.91 -31.23
CA ILE A 550 -16.27 -16.28 -30.54
C ILE A 550 -16.60 -17.08 -29.29
N LYS A 551 -15.94 -18.22 -29.13
CA LYS A 551 -16.14 -19.15 -28.02
C LYS A 551 -14.80 -19.64 -27.48
N PHE A 552 -14.71 -19.79 -26.17
CA PHE A 552 -13.62 -20.51 -25.53
C PHE A 552 -14.01 -21.97 -25.34
N THR A 553 -13.13 -22.89 -25.66
CA THR A 553 -13.30 -24.28 -25.26
C THR A 553 -13.09 -24.42 -23.76
N LYS A 554 -13.66 -25.50 -23.18
CA LYS A 554 -13.43 -25.78 -21.75
C LYS A 554 -11.94 -25.95 -21.46
N ALA A 555 -11.23 -26.66 -22.33
CA ALA A 555 -9.78 -26.86 -22.21
C ALA A 555 -8.98 -25.56 -22.27
N ALA A 556 -9.41 -24.59 -23.11
CA ALA A 556 -8.75 -23.26 -23.14
C ALA A 556 -8.94 -22.48 -21.84
N ILE A 557 -10.11 -22.56 -21.22
CA ILE A 557 -10.37 -21.90 -19.93
C ILE A 557 -9.56 -22.58 -18.83
N GLU A 558 -9.49 -23.92 -18.81
CA GLU A 558 -8.65 -24.68 -17.89
C GLU A 558 -7.17 -24.33 -18.07
N ASP A 559 -6.70 -24.21 -19.30
CA ASP A 559 -5.34 -23.80 -19.62
C ASP A 559 -5.04 -22.36 -19.14
N LEU A 560 -5.96 -21.42 -19.32
CA LEU A 560 -5.84 -20.07 -18.77
C LEU A 560 -5.71 -20.08 -17.24
N ILE A 561 -6.48 -20.91 -16.56
CA ILE A 561 -6.48 -21.02 -15.11
C ILE A 561 -5.17 -21.63 -14.61
N ASP A 562 -4.72 -22.74 -15.22
CA ASP A 562 -3.57 -23.50 -14.76
C ASP A 562 -2.22 -22.85 -15.11
N HIS A 563 -2.13 -22.21 -16.29
CA HIS A 563 -0.84 -21.77 -16.82
C HIS A 563 -0.66 -20.26 -16.90
N TYR A 564 -1.74 -19.48 -16.83
CA TYR A 564 -1.66 -18.00 -16.96
C TYR A 564 -2.17 -17.25 -15.75
N THR A 565 -2.78 -17.94 -14.77
CA THR A 565 -3.28 -17.29 -13.55
C THR A 565 -2.91 -18.09 -12.30
N ARG A 566 -2.61 -17.37 -11.21
CA ARG A 566 -2.34 -17.98 -9.90
C ARG A 566 -3.02 -17.13 -8.84
N GLU A 567 -4.29 -17.44 -8.57
CA GLU A 567 -5.15 -16.68 -7.65
C GLU A 567 -6.27 -17.54 -7.07
N SER A 568 -6.76 -17.19 -5.89
CA SER A 568 -7.96 -17.81 -5.27
C SER A 568 -9.25 -17.38 -5.95
N GLY A 569 -9.31 -16.14 -6.43
CA GLY A 569 -10.45 -15.57 -7.13
C GLY A 569 -10.43 -15.78 -8.64
N VAL A 570 -11.05 -14.84 -9.36
CA VAL A 570 -11.15 -14.84 -10.83
C VAL A 570 -10.74 -13.52 -11.48
N ARG A 571 -10.02 -12.64 -10.74
CA ARG A 571 -9.64 -11.31 -11.24
C ARG A 571 -8.51 -11.36 -12.27
N GLN A 572 -7.52 -12.26 -12.08
CA GLN A 572 -6.45 -12.47 -13.06
C GLN A 572 -7.01 -13.20 -14.27
N LEU A 573 -7.90 -14.18 -14.05
CA LEU A 573 -8.59 -14.92 -15.13
C LEU A 573 -9.40 -13.95 -16.00
N GLU A 574 -10.13 -13.02 -15.40
CA GLU A 574 -10.82 -11.96 -16.14
C GLU A 574 -9.86 -11.14 -17.00
N LYS A 575 -8.73 -10.71 -16.43
CA LYS A 575 -7.70 -9.97 -17.17
C LYS A 575 -7.07 -10.79 -18.29
N ALA A 576 -6.87 -12.09 -18.09
CA ALA A 576 -6.32 -12.99 -19.11
C ALA A 576 -7.32 -13.18 -20.26
N VAL A 577 -8.60 -13.41 -19.96
CA VAL A 577 -9.67 -13.47 -20.95
C VAL A 577 -9.78 -12.17 -21.73
N ASN A 578 -9.82 -11.03 -21.03
CA ASN A 578 -9.85 -9.70 -21.65
C ASN A 578 -8.64 -9.47 -22.57
N LYS A 579 -7.42 -9.84 -22.13
CA LYS A 579 -6.20 -9.73 -22.94
C LYS A 579 -6.28 -10.56 -24.22
N ALA A 580 -6.79 -11.78 -24.13
CA ALA A 580 -6.99 -12.66 -25.29
C ALA A 580 -8.01 -12.05 -26.27
N LEU A 581 -9.16 -11.61 -25.76
CA LEU A 581 -10.20 -10.98 -26.59
C LEU A 581 -9.77 -9.65 -27.22
N ARG A 582 -9.01 -8.83 -26.52
CA ARG A 582 -8.43 -7.61 -27.10
C ARG A 582 -7.49 -7.89 -28.25
N LYS A 583 -6.67 -8.95 -28.15
CA LYS A 583 -5.79 -9.37 -29.26
C LYS A 583 -6.60 -9.92 -30.45
N MET A 584 -7.70 -10.61 -30.17
CA MET A 584 -8.63 -11.02 -31.24
C MET A 584 -9.31 -9.81 -31.89
N ALA A 585 -9.76 -8.83 -31.08
CA ALA A 585 -10.34 -7.59 -31.62
C ALA A 585 -9.34 -6.83 -32.49
N TYR A 586 -8.06 -6.79 -32.07
CA TYR A 586 -6.99 -6.19 -32.87
C TYR A 586 -6.77 -6.94 -34.19
N LYS A 587 -6.70 -8.30 -34.17
CA LYS A 587 -6.59 -9.10 -35.39
C LYS A 587 -7.78 -8.84 -36.32
N LEU A 588 -8.99 -8.86 -35.80
CA LEU A 588 -10.19 -8.58 -36.56
C LEU A 588 -10.20 -7.20 -37.20
N ALA A 589 -9.79 -6.17 -36.46
CA ALA A 589 -9.71 -4.81 -36.97
C ALA A 589 -8.61 -4.62 -38.05
N TYR A 590 -7.58 -5.48 -38.04
CA TYR A 590 -6.47 -5.42 -38.99
C TYR A 590 -6.73 -6.23 -40.26
N THR A 591 -7.35 -7.44 -40.12
CA THR A 591 -7.53 -8.42 -41.22
C THR A 591 -8.98 -8.49 -41.75
N GLU A 592 -9.92 -7.79 -41.07
CA GLU A 592 -11.38 -7.81 -41.34
C GLU A 592 -12.04 -9.18 -41.09
N GLU A 593 -11.27 -10.27 -40.97
CA GLU A 593 -11.77 -11.62 -40.70
C GLU A 593 -10.95 -12.35 -39.63
N LEU A 594 -11.60 -13.21 -38.86
CA LEU A 594 -10.94 -14.11 -37.94
C LEU A 594 -10.88 -15.53 -38.58
N GLU A 595 -9.67 -16.01 -38.78
CA GLU A 595 -9.46 -17.39 -39.30
C GLU A 595 -10.07 -18.47 -38.38
N LYS A 596 -10.02 -18.21 -37.05
CA LYS A 596 -10.52 -19.15 -36.04
C LYS A 596 -11.30 -18.44 -34.95
N PRO A 597 -12.63 -18.55 -34.91
CA PRO A 597 -13.48 -17.95 -33.90
C PRO A 597 -13.51 -18.73 -32.56
N THR A 598 -13.01 -19.99 -32.57
CA THR A 598 -12.96 -20.87 -31.39
C THR A 598 -11.57 -20.86 -30.80
N ILE A 599 -11.45 -20.41 -29.51
CA ILE A 599 -10.19 -20.36 -28.77
C ILE A 599 -9.97 -21.72 -28.11
N THR A 600 -8.91 -22.41 -28.52
CA THR A 600 -8.38 -23.64 -27.92
C THR A 600 -7.10 -23.32 -27.13
N PRO A 601 -6.49 -24.29 -26.41
CA PRO A 601 -5.20 -24.04 -25.73
C PRO A 601 -4.09 -23.57 -26.67
N ALA A 602 -4.05 -24.03 -27.91
CA ALA A 602 -3.07 -23.57 -28.89
C ALA A 602 -3.25 -22.08 -29.25
N GLU A 603 -4.50 -21.63 -29.43
CA GLU A 603 -4.81 -20.23 -29.67
C GLU A 603 -4.55 -19.38 -28.40
N VAL A 604 -4.73 -19.93 -27.20
CA VAL A 604 -4.35 -19.23 -25.96
C VAL A 604 -2.84 -18.95 -25.94
N GLU A 605 -2.01 -19.94 -26.27
CA GLU A 605 -0.55 -19.77 -26.34
C GLU A 605 -0.15 -18.76 -27.44
N GLU A 606 -0.79 -18.79 -28.60
CA GLU A 606 -0.56 -17.79 -29.67
C GLU A 606 -0.93 -16.38 -29.20
N LEU A 607 -2.07 -16.23 -28.52
CA LEU A 607 -2.57 -14.93 -28.08
C LEU A 607 -1.83 -14.37 -26.86
N LEU A 608 -1.48 -15.19 -25.88
CA LEU A 608 -0.93 -14.72 -24.61
C LEU A 608 0.58 -14.92 -24.48
N GLY A 609 1.16 -15.77 -25.33
CA GLY A 609 2.55 -16.21 -25.26
C GLY A 609 2.70 -17.52 -24.47
N LYS A 610 3.94 -17.95 -24.25
CA LYS A 610 4.24 -19.18 -23.52
C LYS A 610 3.64 -19.16 -22.11
N PRO A 611 3.27 -20.35 -21.58
CA PRO A 611 2.79 -20.51 -20.21
C PRO A 611 3.70 -19.84 -19.19
N ILE A 612 3.10 -19.10 -18.27
CA ILE A 612 3.83 -18.37 -17.20
C ILE A 612 4.10 -19.31 -16.03
N PHE A 613 3.15 -20.20 -15.76
CA PHE A 613 3.23 -21.16 -14.65
C PHE A 613 3.31 -22.57 -15.19
N THR A 614 4.20 -23.38 -14.62
CA THR A 614 4.23 -24.82 -14.84
C THR A 614 3.36 -25.50 -13.79
N ARG A 615 2.70 -26.59 -14.17
CA ARG A 615 1.85 -27.35 -13.27
C ARG A 615 2.73 -28.10 -12.27
N ASP A 616 2.40 -28.04 -11.00
CA ASP A 616 3.00 -28.86 -9.97
C ASP A 616 2.56 -30.33 -10.22
N ILE A 617 3.52 -31.16 -10.60
CA ILE A 617 3.30 -32.57 -10.84
C ILE A 617 4.02 -33.37 -9.75
N TYR A 618 3.38 -34.41 -9.22
CA TYR A 618 4.01 -35.33 -8.30
C TYR A 618 5.27 -35.95 -8.92
N GLN A 619 6.42 -35.78 -8.26
CA GLN A 619 7.75 -36.17 -8.78
C GLN A 619 8.11 -37.66 -8.57
N GLY A 620 7.23 -38.47 -7.96
CA GLY A 620 7.52 -39.86 -7.64
C GLY A 620 8.17 -40.03 -6.26
N ASN A 621 8.62 -41.28 -5.99
CA ASN A 621 9.18 -41.68 -4.69
C ASN A 621 10.55 -42.37 -4.81
N GLN A 622 11.34 -42.01 -5.82
CA GLN A 622 12.62 -42.71 -6.10
C GLN A 622 13.70 -42.39 -5.09
N TYR A 623 13.63 -41.24 -4.41
CA TYR A 623 14.63 -40.76 -3.46
C TYR A 623 14.14 -40.90 -2.04
N ALA A 624 15.05 -41.27 -1.12
CA ALA A 624 14.80 -41.21 0.31
C ALA A 624 14.81 -39.71 0.76
N GLY A 625 13.99 -39.41 1.74
CA GLY A 625 13.93 -38.06 2.29
C GLY A 625 13.11 -37.04 1.47
N VAL A 626 12.45 -37.50 0.41
CA VAL A 626 11.55 -36.63 -0.38
C VAL A 626 10.10 -36.98 -0.08
N VAL A 627 9.35 -36.05 0.48
CA VAL A 627 7.95 -36.23 0.87
C VAL A 627 7.10 -35.08 0.39
N THR A 628 5.90 -35.41 -0.10
CA THR A 628 4.94 -34.39 -0.56
C THR A 628 4.06 -33.93 0.60
N GLY A 629 4.09 -32.66 0.86
CA GLY A 629 3.18 -31.97 1.77
C GLY A 629 2.08 -31.21 1.05
N LEU A 630 1.12 -30.72 1.82
CA LEU A 630 0.01 -29.88 1.32
C LEU A 630 0.05 -28.52 2.02
N ALA A 631 0.15 -27.46 1.23
CA ALA A 631 0.11 -26.10 1.69
C ALA A 631 -1.20 -25.40 1.28
N TRP A 632 -1.57 -24.41 2.05
CA TRP A 632 -2.59 -23.46 1.69
C TRP A 632 -1.98 -22.06 1.68
N THR A 633 -2.25 -21.31 0.61
CA THR A 633 -1.76 -19.96 0.40
C THR A 633 -2.93 -19.03 0.06
N SER A 634 -2.67 -17.71 0.06
CA SER A 634 -3.68 -16.73 -0.36
C SER A 634 -4.16 -16.90 -1.81
N VAL A 635 -3.48 -17.71 -2.61
CA VAL A 635 -3.82 -18.01 -4.01
C VAL A 635 -4.48 -19.40 -4.20
N GLY A 636 -4.57 -20.19 -3.14
CA GLY A 636 -5.19 -21.53 -3.14
C GLY A 636 -4.33 -22.59 -2.51
N GLY A 637 -4.71 -23.86 -2.71
CA GLY A 637 -3.91 -24.99 -2.26
C GLY A 637 -2.80 -25.33 -3.26
N GLU A 638 -1.64 -25.72 -2.73
CA GLU A 638 -0.45 -26.14 -3.48
C GLU A 638 0.14 -27.41 -2.86
N ILE A 639 0.81 -28.23 -3.67
CA ILE A 639 1.68 -29.28 -3.16
C ILE A 639 3.04 -28.66 -2.86
N LEU A 640 3.72 -29.14 -1.83
CA LEU A 640 5.10 -28.79 -1.59
C LEU A 640 5.94 -30.03 -1.33
N PHE A 641 7.15 -30.00 -1.86
CA PHE A 641 8.12 -31.05 -1.61
C PHE A 641 8.98 -30.68 -0.40
N ILE A 642 9.18 -31.63 0.47
CA ILE A 642 10.13 -31.52 1.59
C ILE A 642 11.23 -32.51 1.33
N GLU A 643 12.45 -32.01 1.17
CA GLU A 643 13.64 -32.78 0.84
C GLU A 643 14.59 -32.76 2.03
N THR A 644 14.92 -33.93 2.57
CA THR A 644 15.92 -34.09 3.61
C THR A 644 17.16 -34.75 3.05
N SER A 645 18.28 -34.08 3.14
CA SER A 645 19.62 -34.59 2.78
C SER A 645 20.49 -34.75 4.00
N LEU A 646 21.35 -35.77 3.96
CA LEU A 646 22.25 -36.14 5.04
C LEU A 646 23.71 -36.01 4.60
N SER A 647 24.56 -35.42 5.43
CA SER A 647 26.00 -35.33 5.18
C SER A 647 26.82 -35.61 6.44
N LYS A 648 27.93 -36.36 6.29
CA LYS A 648 28.83 -36.68 7.43
C LYS A 648 29.42 -35.38 8.00
N SER A 649 29.42 -35.27 9.33
CA SER A 649 29.96 -34.14 10.07
C SER A 649 30.55 -34.57 11.43
N LYS A 650 31.49 -33.79 11.93
CA LYS A 650 32.03 -33.96 13.28
C LYS A 650 31.18 -33.24 14.36
N ALA A 651 30.29 -32.35 13.94
CA ALA A 651 29.36 -31.64 14.79
C ALA A 651 28.03 -31.56 14.03
N ALA A 652 27.08 -32.38 14.44
CA ALA A 652 25.78 -32.47 13.77
C ALA A 652 25.00 -31.14 13.85
N LYS A 653 24.48 -30.71 12.74
CA LYS A 653 23.73 -29.44 12.61
C LYS A 653 22.47 -29.68 11.81
N LEU A 654 21.37 -29.05 12.25
CA LEU A 654 20.17 -28.87 11.43
C LEU A 654 20.33 -27.62 10.57
N THR A 655 20.16 -27.75 9.27
CA THR A 655 20.16 -26.64 8.32
C THR A 655 18.80 -26.61 7.63
N LEU A 656 18.18 -25.42 7.59
CA LEU A 656 16.88 -25.22 6.99
C LEU A 656 17.02 -24.20 5.85
N THR A 657 16.49 -24.52 4.65
CA THR A 657 16.50 -23.64 3.48
C THR A 657 15.18 -23.71 2.73
N GLY A 658 14.86 -22.68 1.92
CA GLY A 658 13.64 -22.60 1.15
C GLY A 658 12.72 -21.44 1.53
N ASN A 659 13.27 -20.36 2.13
CA ASN A 659 12.53 -19.16 2.56
C ASN A 659 11.40 -19.49 3.55
N LEU A 660 11.77 -20.23 4.62
CA LEU A 660 10.85 -20.68 5.66
C LEU A 660 10.62 -19.59 6.69
N GLY A 661 9.36 -19.35 7.07
CA GLY A 661 8.98 -18.52 8.20
C GLY A 661 9.32 -19.16 9.54
N ASP A 662 9.15 -18.41 10.62
CA ASP A 662 9.61 -18.84 11.93
C ASP A 662 8.79 -20.00 12.49
N VAL A 663 7.48 -20.04 12.24
CA VAL A 663 6.60 -21.15 12.66
C VAL A 663 7.00 -22.47 11.97
N MET A 664 7.33 -22.42 10.68
CA MET A 664 7.76 -23.60 9.95
C MET A 664 9.15 -24.08 10.38
N LYS A 665 10.06 -23.15 10.71
CA LYS A 665 11.39 -23.51 11.31
C LYS A 665 11.22 -24.20 12.67
N GLU A 666 10.35 -23.68 13.52
CA GLU A 666 10.02 -24.28 14.81
C GLU A 666 9.43 -25.69 14.62
N SER A 667 8.49 -25.85 13.69
CA SER A 667 7.91 -27.14 13.34
C SER A 667 8.97 -28.16 12.88
N ALA A 668 9.99 -27.70 12.14
CA ALA A 668 11.10 -28.56 11.70
C ALA A 668 11.98 -29.00 12.89
N VAL A 669 12.22 -28.13 13.85
CA VAL A 669 12.95 -28.49 15.09
C VAL A 669 12.16 -29.52 15.90
N ILE A 670 10.85 -29.28 16.10
CA ILE A 670 9.96 -30.22 16.82
C ILE A 670 9.96 -31.59 16.14
N ALA A 671 9.84 -31.62 14.79
CA ALA A 671 9.87 -32.87 14.02
C ALA A 671 11.19 -33.63 14.19
N LEU A 672 12.33 -32.92 14.15
CA LEU A 672 13.63 -33.55 14.37
C LEU A 672 13.77 -34.11 15.78
N GLU A 673 13.41 -33.36 16.82
CA GLU A 673 13.50 -33.81 18.20
C GLU A 673 12.57 -35.00 18.47
N TYR A 674 11.40 -35.05 17.85
CA TYR A 674 10.51 -36.21 17.90
C TYR A 674 11.15 -37.45 17.25
N VAL A 675 11.78 -37.31 16.07
CA VAL A 675 12.48 -38.44 15.41
C VAL A 675 13.64 -38.94 16.24
N LYS A 676 14.42 -38.04 16.87
CA LYS A 676 15.52 -38.43 17.80
C LYS A 676 15.01 -39.20 19.00
N ALA A 677 13.93 -38.70 19.63
CA ALA A 677 13.35 -39.34 20.80
C ALA A 677 12.75 -40.73 20.50
N HIS A 678 12.42 -41.02 19.25
CA HIS A 678 11.79 -42.26 18.82
C HIS A 678 12.62 -43.01 17.76
N ALA A 679 13.95 -42.83 17.78
CA ALA A 679 14.87 -43.48 16.86
C ALA A 679 14.73 -45.02 16.87
N ASP A 680 14.44 -45.62 18.04
CA ASP A 680 14.24 -47.04 18.24
C ASP A 680 13.07 -47.59 17.40
N LEU A 681 11.97 -46.84 17.30
CA LEU A 681 10.80 -47.23 16.48
C LEU A 681 11.15 -47.35 14.98
N LEU A 682 12.16 -46.61 14.57
CA LEU A 682 12.63 -46.59 13.18
C LEU A 682 13.83 -47.51 12.95
N GLY A 683 14.34 -48.15 14.01
CA GLY A 683 15.54 -48.97 13.98
C GLY A 683 16.82 -48.17 13.69
N ILE A 684 16.87 -46.92 14.12
CA ILE A 684 17.98 -46.00 13.87
C ILE A 684 18.91 -45.97 15.09
N ASP A 685 20.22 -46.11 14.88
CA ASP A 685 21.23 -45.87 15.91
C ASP A 685 21.31 -44.36 16.24
N TYR A 686 21.08 -44.02 17.52
CA TYR A 686 21.03 -42.60 17.95
C TYR A 686 22.34 -41.83 17.66
N ARG A 687 23.49 -42.52 17.53
CA ARG A 687 24.79 -41.91 17.23
C ARG A 687 24.83 -41.29 15.81
N ILE A 688 23.87 -41.59 14.93
CA ILE A 688 23.74 -40.98 13.64
C ILE A 688 23.49 -39.50 13.81
N PHE A 689 22.71 -39.10 14.82
CA PHE A 689 22.38 -37.66 15.04
C PHE A 689 23.58 -36.85 15.54
N GLU A 690 24.67 -37.51 16.00
CA GLU A 690 25.91 -36.84 16.42
C GLU A 690 26.91 -36.71 15.25
N ASN A 691 26.81 -37.58 14.26
CA ASN A 691 27.80 -37.74 13.21
C ASN A 691 27.32 -37.27 11.81
N TRP A 692 26.07 -36.87 11.70
CA TRP A 692 25.47 -36.45 10.42
C TRP A 692 24.73 -35.14 10.54
N ASN A 693 25.01 -34.22 9.62
CA ASN A 693 24.19 -33.04 9.44
C ASN A 693 22.87 -33.41 8.75
N ILE A 694 21.81 -32.80 9.17
CA ILE A 694 20.49 -32.92 8.57
C ILE A 694 20.19 -31.59 7.88
N HIS A 695 19.98 -31.64 6.58
CA HIS A 695 19.60 -30.46 5.80
C HIS A 695 18.19 -30.67 5.24
N ILE A 696 17.27 -29.82 5.63
CA ILE A 696 15.89 -29.81 5.13
C ILE A 696 15.77 -28.66 4.17
N HIS A 697 15.37 -28.97 2.94
CA HIS A 697 15.11 -27.99 1.91
C HIS A 697 13.65 -28.07 1.45
N VAL A 698 13.02 -26.91 1.30
CA VAL A 698 11.70 -26.82 0.67
C VAL A 698 11.87 -25.98 -0.60
N PRO A 699 11.82 -26.62 -1.81
CA PRO A 699 12.01 -25.95 -3.08
C PRO A 699 11.12 -24.72 -3.29
N GLU A 700 11.39 -23.94 -4.32
CA GLU A 700 10.73 -22.67 -4.64
C GLU A 700 10.97 -21.54 -3.60
N GLY A 701 12.25 -21.25 -3.34
CA GLY A 701 12.68 -20.25 -2.35
C GLY A 701 12.21 -18.82 -2.64
N ALA A 702 11.68 -18.53 -3.83
CA ALA A 702 11.11 -17.22 -4.15
C ALA A 702 9.77 -16.96 -3.43
N THR A 703 9.05 -18.03 -3.04
CA THR A 703 7.78 -17.94 -2.33
C THR A 703 8.00 -18.14 -0.82
N PRO A 704 7.67 -17.19 0.05
CA PRO A 704 7.72 -17.40 1.49
C PRO A 704 6.77 -18.54 1.92
N LYS A 705 7.23 -19.42 2.79
CA LYS A 705 6.46 -20.54 3.31
C LYS A 705 6.47 -20.51 4.83
N ASP A 706 5.30 -20.49 5.44
CA ASP A 706 5.16 -20.48 6.88
C ASP A 706 3.96 -21.31 7.35
N GLY A 707 3.99 -21.76 8.58
CA GLY A 707 2.91 -22.50 9.22
C GLY A 707 3.30 -23.86 9.78
N PRO A 708 2.55 -24.37 10.77
CA PRO A 708 2.87 -25.62 11.47
C PRO A 708 2.42 -26.88 10.72
N SER A 709 1.61 -26.74 9.67
CA SER A 709 0.91 -27.87 8.99
C SER A 709 1.81 -28.83 8.21
N ALA A 710 3.11 -28.52 8.07
CA ALA A 710 4.10 -29.37 7.45
C ALA A 710 4.80 -30.34 8.45
N GLY A 711 4.45 -30.30 9.73
CA GLY A 711 5.15 -31.04 10.79
C GLY A 711 5.27 -32.53 10.55
N ILE A 712 4.16 -33.20 10.23
CA ILE A 712 4.20 -34.65 9.93
C ILE A 712 4.95 -34.96 8.65
N THR A 713 4.92 -34.05 7.66
CA THR A 713 5.64 -34.18 6.38
C THR A 713 7.16 -34.11 6.63
N ILE A 714 7.60 -33.14 7.42
CA ILE A 714 9.01 -32.97 7.80
C ILE A 714 9.49 -34.17 8.62
N ALA A 715 8.72 -34.62 9.61
CA ALA A 715 9.06 -35.79 10.41
C ALA A 715 9.21 -37.05 9.55
N THR A 716 8.31 -37.25 8.57
CA THR A 716 8.37 -38.38 7.65
C THR A 716 9.54 -38.27 6.66
N SER A 717 9.87 -37.04 6.21
CA SER A 717 11.03 -36.79 5.35
C SER A 717 12.34 -37.14 6.07
N ILE A 718 12.50 -36.70 7.32
CA ILE A 718 13.65 -37.07 8.18
C ILE A 718 13.71 -38.59 8.39
N ALA A 719 12.59 -39.21 8.74
CA ALA A 719 12.52 -40.65 8.96
C ALA A 719 12.87 -41.46 7.70
N SER A 720 12.35 -41.05 6.53
CA SER A 720 12.68 -41.65 5.22
C SER A 720 14.17 -41.51 4.91
N ALA A 721 14.75 -40.30 5.10
CA ALA A 721 16.17 -40.05 4.87
C ALA A 721 17.07 -40.93 5.76
N LEU A 722 16.75 -41.06 7.07
CA LEU A 722 17.53 -41.82 8.02
C LEU A 722 17.37 -43.34 7.86
N THR A 723 16.21 -43.80 7.47
CA THR A 723 15.95 -45.23 7.25
C THR A 723 16.25 -45.67 5.82
N GLN A 724 16.45 -44.73 4.90
CA GLN A 724 16.58 -44.97 3.44
C GLN A 724 15.38 -45.70 2.84
N ARG A 725 14.22 -45.65 3.49
CA ARG A 725 12.96 -46.26 3.03
C ARG A 725 12.22 -45.32 2.10
N LYS A 726 11.65 -45.88 1.04
CA LYS A 726 10.82 -45.10 0.13
C LYS A 726 9.50 -44.67 0.78
N VAL A 727 9.04 -43.50 0.43
CA VAL A 727 7.68 -43.05 0.79
C VAL A 727 6.68 -43.64 -0.20
N ARG A 728 5.47 -43.98 0.25
CA ARG A 728 4.40 -44.53 -0.58
C ARG A 728 4.10 -43.59 -1.76
N LYS A 729 3.92 -44.19 -2.96
CA LYS A 729 3.62 -43.41 -4.18
C LYS A 729 2.30 -42.68 -4.06
N ASN A 730 2.18 -41.56 -4.76
CA ASN A 730 0.98 -40.71 -4.88
C ASN A 730 0.35 -40.35 -3.52
N THR A 731 1.19 -40.26 -2.48
CA THR A 731 0.77 -39.89 -1.11
C THR A 731 1.23 -38.48 -0.78
N ALA A 732 0.31 -37.68 -0.24
CA ALA A 732 0.64 -36.41 0.38
C ALA A 732 0.14 -36.37 1.82
N MET A 733 0.68 -35.48 2.62
CA MET A 733 0.30 -35.40 4.01
C MET A 733 0.25 -33.96 4.53
N THR A 734 -0.57 -33.74 5.53
CA THR A 734 -0.65 -32.45 6.24
C THR A 734 -1.10 -32.65 7.67
N GLY A 735 -0.43 -32.00 8.60
CA GLY A 735 -0.73 -32.08 10.04
C GLY A 735 0.36 -31.39 10.84
N GLU A 736 -0.03 -30.77 11.93
CA GLU A 736 0.88 -30.22 12.92
C GLU A 736 1.34 -31.33 13.85
N ILE A 737 2.60 -31.29 14.27
CA ILE A 737 3.19 -32.26 15.19
C ILE A 737 3.46 -31.63 16.56
N THR A 738 3.20 -32.36 17.64
CA THR A 738 3.64 -32.02 18.99
C THR A 738 4.89 -32.81 19.37
N LEU A 739 5.64 -32.34 20.40
CA LEU A 739 6.81 -33.07 20.96
C LEU A 739 6.47 -34.50 21.44
N ARG A 740 5.20 -34.79 21.71
CA ARG A 740 4.73 -36.14 22.11
C ARG A 740 4.28 -36.96 20.93
N GLY A 741 4.40 -36.45 19.72
CA GLY A 741 3.99 -37.11 18.47
C GLY A 741 2.51 -37.11 18.16
N LYS A 742 1.68 -36.36 18.92
CA LYS A 742 0.27 -36.22 18.58
C LYS A 742 0.18 -35.37 17.33
N VAL A 743 -0.68 -35.77 16.40
CA VAL A 743 -1.00 -35.00 15.20
C VAL A 743 -2.20 -34.08 15.50
N LEU A 744 -2.05 -32.80 15.24
CA LEU A 744 -3.08 -31.80 15.47
C LEU A 744 -3.77 -31.40 14.14
N PRO A 745 -5.06 -30.96 14.21
CA PRO A 745 -5.80 -30.55 13.03
C PRO A 745 -5.26 -29.26 12.44
N VAL A 746 -5.43 -29.12 11.11
CA VAL A 746 -4.92 -28.00 10.32
C VAL A 746 -6.02 -27.39 9.47
N GLY A 747 -5.84 -26.12 9.06
CA GLY A 747 -6.81 -25.40 8.22
C GLY A 747 -6.56 -25.57 6.72
N GLY A 748 -7.47 -24.99 5.91
CA GLY A 748 -7.36 -24.98 4.44
C GLY A 748 -7.55 -26.36 3.80
N ILE A 749 -8.37 -27.23 4.41
CA ILE A 749 -8.50 -28.64 4.02
C ILE A 749 -9.06 -28.76 2.60
N LYS A 750 -10.08 -27.98 2.24
CA LYS A 750 -10.68 -28.02 0.90
C LYS A 750 -9.64 -27.72 -0.18
N GLU A 751 -8.91 -26.64 0.00
CA GLU A 751 -7.87 -26.18 -0.94
C GLU A 751 -6.72 -27.19 -1.05
N LYS A 752 -6.27 -27.76 0.07
CA LYS A 752 -5.23 -28.77 0.14
C LYS A 752 -5.63 -30.05 -0.61
N ILE A 753 -6.85 -30.56 -0.40
CA ILE A 753 -7.37 -31.75 -1.09
C ILE A 753 -7.42 -31.52 -2.60
N LEU A 754 -7.88 -30.34 -3.01
CA LEU A 754 -7.99 -30.01 -4.43
C LEU A 754 -6.61 -29.88 -5.10
N ALA A 755 -5.63 -29.33 -4.37
CA ALA A 755 -4.24 -29.32 -4.85
C ALA A 755 -3.68 -30.74 -5.01
N ALA A 756 -3.86 -31.58 -4.01
CA ALA A 756 -3.46 -32.98 -4.08
C ALA A 756 -4.08 -33.71 -5.28
N LYS A 757 -5.38 -33.55 -5.47
CA LYS A 757 -6.09 -34.16 -6.61
C LYS A 757 -5.57 -33.67 -7.96
N ARG A 758 -5.29 -32.37 -8.11
CA ARG A 758 -4.68 -31.81 -9.33
C ARG A 758 -3.29 -32.38 -9.63
N ALA A 759 -2.51 -32.59 -8.56
CA ALA A 759 -1.17 -33.17 -8.68
C ALA A 759 -1.16 -34.70 -8.92
N GLY A 760 -2.33 -35.33 -8.99
CA GLY A 760 -2.45 -36.80 -9.20
C GLY A 760 -2.21 -37.62 -7.92
N ILE A 761 -2.30 -37.02 -6.75
CA ILE A 761 -2.24 -37.68 -5.44
C ILE A 761 -3.54 -38.43 -5.23
N THR A 762 -3.41 -39.68 -4.79
CA THR A 762 -4.53 -40.58 -4.50
C THR A 762 -4.76 -40.81 -3.03
N ASP A 763 -3.71 -40.63 -2.22
CA ASP A 763 -3.71 -40.93 -0.79
C ASP A 763 -3.33 -39.67 0.00
N ILE A 764 -4.16 -39.27 0.94
CA ILE A 764 -3.90 -38.12 1.84
C ILE A 764 -3.86 -38.59 3.29
N VAL A 765 -2.72 -38.38 3.95
CA VAL A 765 -2.57 -38.59 5.40
C VAL A 765 -2.88 -37.28 6.13
N ILE A 766 -3.82 -37.36 7.08
CA ILE A 766 -4.36 -36.18 7.75
C ILE A 766 -4.80 -36.50 9.18
N CYS A 767 -4.83 -35.47 10.04
CA CYS A 767 -5.29 -35.60 11.42
C CYS A 767 -6.74 -36.17 11.50
N GLN A 768 -6.98 -37.07 12.46
CA GLN A 768 -8.30 -37.62 12.75
C GLN A 768 -9.35 -36.52 13.02
N ASP A 769 -8.97 -35.45 13.69
CA ASP A 769 -9.87 -34.33 14.03
C ASP A 769 -10.32 -33.52 12.82
N ASN A 770 -9.62 -33.59 11.67
CA ASN A 770 -10.02 -33.00 10.41
C ASN A 770 -11.09 -33.81 9.63
N LYS A 771 -11.51 -34.98 10.14
CA LYS A 771 -12.55 -35.79 9.48
C LYS A 771 -13.83 -34.98 9.26
N LYS A 772 -14.24 -34.19 10.23
CA LYS A 772 -15.40 -33.29 10.13
C LYS A 772 -15.29 -32.32 8.95
N ASP A 773 -14.11 -31.71 8.76
CA ASP A 773 -13.87 -30.73 7.70
C ASP A 773 -13.94 -31.40 6.31
N ILE A 774 -13.48 -32.66 6.21
CA ILE A 774 -13.55 -33.47 4.99
C ILE A 774 -14.99 -33.88 4.70
N GLU A 775 -15.78 -34.24 5.68
CA GLU A 775 -17.19 -34.62 5.51
C GLU A 775 -18.04 -33.47 4.99
N GLU A 776 -17.68 -32.23 5.33
CA GLU A 776 -18.33 -31.02 4.79
C GLU A 776 -18.04 -30.73 3.30
N ILE A 777 -16.98 -31.32 2.75
CA ILE A 777 -16.59 -31.12 1.35
C ILE A 777 -17.51 -31.99 0.47
N PRO A 778 -18.16 -31.43 -0.57
CA PRO A 778 -19.01 -32.21 -1.47
C PRO A 778 -18.29 -33.41 -2.07
N GLU A 779 -19.01 -34.52 -2.20
CA GLU A 779 -18.46 -35.82 -2.66
C GLU A 779 -17.74 -35.74 -4.00
N ILE A 780 -18.21 -34.90 -4.92
CA ILE A 780 -17.59 -34.70 -6.24
C ILE A 780 -16.11 -34.28 -6.14
N TYR A 781 -15.72 -33.59 -5.07
CA TYR A 781 -14.36 -33.13 -4.85
C TYR A 781 -13.50 -34.17 -4.11
N ARG A 782 -14.13 -35.03 -3.30
CA ARG A 782 -13.45 -36.10 -2.56
C ARG A 782 -13.23 -37.37 -3.41
N LYS A 783 -14.04 -37.55 -4.44
CA LYS A 783 -13.98 -38.78 -5.31
C LYS A 783 -12.60 -38.93 -5.96
N GLY A 784 -12.00 -40.10 -5.77
CA GLY A 784 -10.68 -40.48 -6.31
C GLY A 784 -9.52 -40.14 -5.39
N VAL A 785 -9.78 -39.77 -4.14
CA VAL A 785 -8.78 -39.56 -3.08
C VAL A 785 -9.17 -40.43 -1.89
N GLU A 786 -8.24 -41.17 -1.33
CA GLU A 786 -8.39 -41.94 -0.10
C GLU A 786 -7.78 -41.18 1.05
N PHE A 787 -8.51 -41.09 2.19
CA PHE A 787 -8.09 -40.35 3.37
C PHE A 787 -7.66 -41.28 4.48
N HIS A 788 -6.43 -41.14 4.93
CA HIS A 788 -5.84 -41.91 6.00
C HIS A 788 -5.77 -41.03 7.25
N TYR A 789 -6.67 -41.28 8.19
CA TYR A 789 -6.79 -40.53 9.42
C TYR A 789 -5.82 -41.05 10.45
N VAL A 790 -5.01 -40.14 11.02
CA VAL A 790 -3.95 -40.47 11.98
C VAL A 790 -4.10 -39.63 13.25
N GLU A 791 -3.71 -40.21 14.41
CA GLU A 791 -3.66 -39.50 15.67
C GLU A 791 -2.22 -39.23 16.11
N ASN A 792 -1.28 -40.11 15.71
CA ASN A 792 0.12 -40.02 16.07
C ASN A 792 1.05 -40.12 14.85
N VAL A 793 2.24 -39.59 14.97
CA VAL A 793 3.27 -39.62 13.92
C VAL A 793 3.71 -41.07 13.63
N ALA A 794 3.67 -41.96 14.62
CA ALA A 794 3.96 -43.40 14.41
C ALA A 794 2.99 -44.02 13.37
N ASP A 795 1.69 -43.65 13.42
CA ASP A 795 0.69 -44.11 12.45
C ASP A 795 0.99 -43.55 11.04
N VAL A 796 1.47 -42.31 10.97
CA VAL A 796 1.92 -41.68 9.70
C VAL A 796 3.06 -42.50 9.11
N TRP A 797 4.08 -42.87 9.90
CA TRP A 797 5.24 -43.65 9.44
C TRP A 797 4.86 -45.03 9.04
N HIS A 798 3.98 -45.68 9.81
CA HIS A 798 3.50 -47.06 9.47
C HIS A 798 2.77 -47.07 8.12
N PHE A 799 2.01 -46.05 7.78
CA PHE A 799 1.33 -45.95 6.50
C PHE A 799 2.25 -45.47 5.36
N ALA A 800 3.00 -44.38 5.63
CA ALA A 800 3.71 -43.66 4.57
C ALA A 800 5.07 -44.29 4.20
N LEU A 801 5.80 -44.90 5.12
CA LEU A 801 7.09 -45.53 4.84
C LEU A 801 6.89 -46.98 4.37
N THR A 802 7.37 -47.28 3.18
CA THR A 802 7.36 -48.65 2.67
C THR A 802 8.54 -49.45 3.23
N ASP A 803 8.54 -50.81 3.07
CA ASP A 803 9.70 -51.63 3.43
C ASP A 803 10.79 -51.60 2.37
N GLU A 804 10.52 -51.03 1.19
CA GLU A 804 11.49 -50.86 0.13
C GLU A 804 12.49 -49.75 0.43
N LYS A 805 13.77 -50.06 0.32
CA LYS A 805 14.86 -49.09 0.32
C LYS A 805 15.07 -48.49 -1.09
N VAL A 806 15.70 -47.34 -1.15
CA VAL A 806 16.12 -46.70 -2.40
C VAL A 806 17.26 -47.55 -3.03
N GLU A 807 17.49 -47.39 -4.35
CA GLU A 807 18.46 -48.19 -5.11
C GLU A 807 19.89 -48.16 -4.55
N ASN A 808 20.34 -46.97 -4.05
CA ASN A 808 21.67 -46.80 -3.49
C ASN A 808 21.53 -46.24 -2.08
N PRO A 809 21.20 -47.09 -1.07
CA PRO A 809 20.99 -46.61 0.29
C PRO A 809 22.32 -46.17 0.91
N ILE A 810 22.28 -45.07 1.66
CA ILE A 810 23.42 -44.60 2.47
C ILE A 810 23.67 -45.65 3.56
N ASP A 811 24.93 -46.10 3.71
CA ASP A 811 25.35 -46.96 4.82
C ASP A 811 25.65 -46.10 6.04
N PHE A 812 24.86 -46.29 7.10
CA PHE A 812 24.99 -45.60 8.39
C PHE A 812 25.75 -46.42 9.40
N THR A 813 26.40 -47.54 9.00
CA THR A 813 27.14 -48.38 9.93
C THR A 813 28.24 -47.56 10.62
N ILE A 814 28.14 -47.44 11.93
CA ILE A 814 29.13 -46.76 12.78
C ILE A 814 30.07 -47.85 13.29
N PRO A 815 31.39 -47.79 13.01
CA PRO A 815 32.36 -48.79 13.51
C PRO A 815 32.35 -48.89 15.04
N GLU A 816 32.45 -50.10 15.58
CA GLU A 816 32.48 -50.34 17.04
C GLU A 816 33.71 -49.70 17.74
N ASP A 817 34.77 -49.42 17.00
CA ASP A 817 36.03 -48.90 17.53
C ASP A 817 35.96 -47.40 17.97
N ALA A 818 34.86 -46.72 17.82
CA ALA A 818 34.65 -45.39 18.41
C ALA A 818 34.43 -45.42 19.96
N LYS A 819 34.52 -46.57 20.61
CA LYS A 819 34.40 -46.74 22.08
C LYS A 819 35.69 -46.51 22.85
N LYS A 820 36.79 -46.11 22.24
CA LYS A 820 38.05 -45.83 22.95
C LYS A 820 38.55 -44.44 22.64
N GLY A 821 38.16 -43.51 23.44
CA GLY A 821 38.69 -42.19 23.49
C GLY A 821 37.94 -41.38 24.54
N GLU A 822 38.20 -41.65 25.82
CA GLU A 822 37.93 -40.74 26.91
C GLU A 822 38.72 -39.46 26.77
#